data_599374ee648fceedeaa5a97799bda39f
#
_entry.id   599374ee648fceedeaa5a97799bda39f
#
_cell.length_a   1.000
_cell.length_b   1.000
_cell.length_c   1.000
_cell.angle_alpha   90.00
_cell.angle_beta   90.00
_cell.angle_gamma   90.00
#
_symmetry.space_group_name_H-M   'P 1'
#
loop_
_entity.id
_entity.type
_entity.pdbx_description
1 polymer ?
#
loop_
_entity_poly.entity_id
_entity_poly.type
_entity_poly.pdbx_seq_one_letter_code
_entity_poly.pdbx_strand_id
1 'polypeptide(L)'
;MNENRRDFLKKGATALAATPLLSGVTASNLFADEVKKGVVKNGETLTAAHWGMLKVTTKNGIAVKSEPIQKTSEIYNPLQHYTPDMIYKSRIKHTMVRKSYLENPDSPKPELRGIDEWVEVPYEEAIKLVAKELKKTRAQKGLESVFAGSYGWKSSGNVHNSIILLHRFMNLSGGFVGSLGDYSTGASQIIMPHVVGSIEVYEQQTSWPVVLENSKVVVIWGANPLATLRIAWTATDEQGFKYFEELKNKKDIKVIVIDPIRSETAQYFDKAQWIAPVPNTDTAMMLGMMHYLYESGKYDKEFIENYTYGFDKFLPYLLGKTDNTPKNLEWASKICGIDKDTLKELADTFVSNRTMLMSGWGMQRAHHGEQPHWAMVTLASMIGQIGLPGGGFGLSYHYSNGGAPTCKGAVIGGVNSASVGKFNEKGEFIGTDTGEFDKHGRFVAKAAAVAGTGQSWLQKATNYAFPVARIADALLHPGKVIDHDGKKITYPDIDFIYWVGGNPLVHHQDTNTNLKAWRKPRTVVVHEAYWTPTAKMADIVFPVTTEYERNDITMTGDYSNMNIVPMKQVVEKYREAKDDYQIFTDLCKAYAKNLVVAYTDNGKDEFDWIKEYYDAAYAQVKAVPELASDMKPFEEFWNENKPVTFASSQDSDNWVRLGEFREDPVLNALGTPSGLIEIYSDTIEKMGYDDCKAHPTWFEPIEWLGMKDKPAKYHMISAHPTDRLHSQLSQTSLRDKYAIANREPVWINENDAKELGVKTGDLVCVFNARGEVLAGAYVTKNIKEGVVKLAEGAWYDGFDSGICKNGSANVLTIDIPTSKLANGNISHTCLLYTSPSPRDS
;
A
#
# COMPACT_ATOMS: atom_id res chain seq x y z
N MET A 1 -44.74 -11.83 3.62
CA MET A 1 -43.27 -11.61 3.81
C MET A 1 -42.59 -12.59 4.77
N ASN A 2 -43.35 -13.35 5.57
CA ASN A 2 -42.76 -14.29 6.56
C ASN A 2 -42.48 -15.71 6.02
N GLU A 3 -43.09 -16.14 4.92
CA GLU A 3 -42.87 -17.49 4.41
C GLU A 3 -41.51 -17.70 3.72
N ASN A 4 -41.01 -16.70 2.98
CA ASN A 4 -39.69 -16.79 2.29
C ASN A 4 -38.49 -16.82 3.27
N ARG A 5 -38.63 -16.28 4.48
CA ARG A 5 -37.57 -16.30 5.50
C ARG A 5 -37.45 -17.65 6.21
N ARG A 6 -38.59 -18.29 6.47
CA ARG A 6 -38.62 -19.63 7.07
C ARG A 6 -38.07 -20.69 6.10
N ASP A 7 -38.30 -20.49 4.79
CA ASP A 7 -37.79 -21.41 3.78
C ASP A 7 -36.28 -21.24 3.53
N PHE A 8 -35.75 -20.02 3.66
CA PHE A 8 -34.32 -19.77 3.61
C PHE A 8 -33.57 -20.44 4.79
N LEU A 9 -34.10 -20.28 6.00
CA LEU A 9 -33.53 -20.91 7.21
C LEU A 9 -33.70 -22.44 7.19
N LYS A 10 -34.80 -22.95 6.65
CA LYS A 10 -34.99 -24.38 6.49
C LYS A 10 -34.08 -24.99 5.44
N LYS A 11 -33.83 -24.30 4.31
CA LYS A 11 -32.88 -24.74 3.27
C LYS A 11 -31.43 -24.73 3.79
N GLY A 12 -31.03 -23.72 4.54
CA GLY A 12 -29.73 -23.68 5.22
C GLY A 12 -29.53 -24.80 6.26
N ALA A 13 -30.58 -25.07 7.05
CA ALA A 13 -30.56 -26.16 8.04
C ALA A 13 -30.63 -27.57 7.40
N THR A 14 -31.27 -27.69 6.25
CA THR A 14 -31.37 -28.98 5.53
C THR A 14 -30.08 -29.33 4.80
N ALA A 15 -29.28 -28.34 4.40
CA ALA A 15 -27.95 -28.57 3.84
C ALA A 15 -26.97 -29.15 4.88
N LEU A 16 -27.15 -28.83 6.16
CA LEU A 16 -26.40 -29.43 7.25
C LEU A 16 -26.79 -30.88 7.59
N ALA A 17 -28.01 -31.29 7.21
CA ALA A 17 -28.53 -32.65 7.50
C ALA A 17 -28.34 -33.63 6.33
N ALA A 18 -27.91 -33.18 5.14
CA ALA A 18 -27.84 -34.02 3.93
C ALA A 18 -26.40 -34.18 3.43
N THR A 19 -25.40 -34.25 4.30
CA THR A 19 -24.08 -34.76 3.93
C THR A 19 -24.10 -36.27 4.16
N PRO A 20 -24.24 -37.13 3.15
CA PRO A 20 -23.86 -38.50 3.29
C PRO A 20 -22.35 -38.54 3.53
N LEU A 21 -21.93 -39.21 4.51
CA LEU A 21 -20.58 -39.75 4.64
C LEU A 21 -20.25 -40.53 3.35
N LEU A 22 -19.74 -39.85 2.33
CA LEU A 22 -19.05 -40.48 1.22
C LEU A 22 -17.65 -40.92 1.71
N SER A 23 -17.69 -42.03 2.47
CA SER A 23 -16.56 -42.89 2.63
C SER A 23 -16.19 -43.45 1.26
N GLY A 24 -15.04 -43.11 0.71
CA GLY A 24 -14.44 -43.91 -0.32
C GLY A 24 -14.33 -43.37 -1.72
N VAL A 25 -14.49 -42.06 -1.98
CA VAL A 25 -14.01 -41.46 -3.22
C VAL A 25 -12.58 -40.99 -2.96
N THR A 26 -11.63 -41.80 -3.39
CA THR A 26 -10.22 -41.43 -3.36
C THR A 26 -10.02 -40.16 -4.18
N ALA A 27 -9.20 -39.23 -3.69
CA ALA A 27 -8.85 -37.97 -4.37
C ALA A 27 -8.46 -38.15 -5.85
N SER A 28 -8.04 -39.38 -6.25
CA SER A 28 -7.71 -39.73 -7.63
C SER A 28 -8.87 -39.64 -8.65
N ASN A 29 -10.15 -39.77 -8.24
CA ASN A 29 -11.26 -39.72 -9.19
C ASN A 29 -11.79 -38.31 -9.44
N LEU A 30 -11.65 -37.39 -8.47
CA LEU A 30 -11.92 -35.95 -8.65
C LEU A 30 -10.92 -35.30 -9.62
N PHE A 31 -9.70 -35.80 -9.69
CA PHE A 31 -8.65 -35.26 -10.54
C PHE A 31 -8.68 -35.75 -11.99
N ALA A 32 -9.37 -36.86 -12.30
CA ALA A 32 -9.40 -37.44 -13.64
C ALA A 32 -10.20 -36.60 -14.67
N ASP A 33 -11.23 -35.88 -14.24
CA ASP A 33 -12.01 -34.97 -15.09
C ASP A 33 -11.38 -33.57 -15.22
N GLU A 34 -10.48 -33.20 -14.32
CA GLU A 34 -9.86 -31.88 -14.26
C GLU A 34 -8.66 -31.71 -15.21
N VAL A 35 -8.07 -32.81 -15.69
CA VAL A 35 -7.01 -32.79 -16.73
C VAL A 35 -7.49 -32.11 -18.02
N LYS A 36 -8.79 -32.04 -18.24
CA LYS A 36 -9.38 -31.35 -19.41
C LYS A 36 -9.31 -29.82 -19.31
N LYS A 37 -8.98 -29.24 -18.15
CA LYS A 37 -8.92 -27.79 -17.92
C LYS A 37 -7.54 -27.14 -18.07
N GLY A 38 -6.51 -27.91 -18.41
CA GLY A 38 -5.19 -27.35 -18.71
C GLY A 38 -4.27 -27.10 -17.51
N VAL A 39 -4.67 -27.43 -16.27
CA VAL A 39 -3.80 -27.34 -15.09
C VAL A 39 -2.77 -28.45 -15.08
N VAL A 40 -1.52 -28.11 -14.82
CA VAL A 40 -0.41 -29.06 -14.75
C VAL A 40 -0.49 -29.87 -13.46
N LYS A 41 -0.74 -31.19 -13.57
CA LYS A 41 -0.80 -32.07 -12.40
C LYS A 41 0.55 -32.37 -11.78
N ASN A 42 1.54 -32.65 -12.63
CA ASN A 42 2.90 -32.93 -12.23
C ASN A 42 3.83 -32.12 -13.12
N GLY A 43 4.59 -31.22 -12.55
CA GLY A 43 5.51 -30.39 -13.30
C GLY A 43 5.67 -28.97 -12.73
N GLU A 44 6.08 -28.06 -13.57
CA GLU A 44 6.37 -26.70 -13.21
C GLU A 44 5.53 -25.72 -14.05
N THR A 45 5.02 -24.68 -13.40
CA THR A 45 4.22 -23.63 -14.04
C THR A 45 4.78 -22.26 -13.65
N LEU A 46 4.93 -21.37 -14.63
CA LEU A 46 5.26 -19.97 -14.38
C LEU A 46 4.01 -19.21 -13.98
N THR A 47 4.14 -18.43 -12.93
CA THR A 47 3.18 -17.42 -12.49
C THR A 47 3.92 -16.24 -11.87
N ALA A 48 3.19 -15.27 -11.30
CA ALA A 48 3.78 -14.15 -10.60
C ALA A 48 2.96 -13.77 -9.36
N ALA A 49 3.63 -13.09 -8.44
CA ALA A 49 3.04 -12.43 -7.29
C ALA A 49 3.80 -11.13 -7.03
N HIS A 50 3.37 -10.31 -6.09
CA HIS A 50 4.06 -9.06 -5.74
C HIS A 50 5.56 -9.27 -5.42
N TRP A 51 5.92 -10.45 -4.90
CA TRP A 51 7.30 -10.84 -4.55
C TRP A 51 8.09 -11.47 -5.69
N GLY A 52 7.58 -11.44 -6.93
CA GLY A 52 8.35 -11.76 -8.14
C GLY A 52 7.71 -12.76 -9.09
N MET A 53 8.48 -13.09 -10.11
CA MET A 53 8.16 -14.14 -11.07
C MET A 53 8.53 -15.50 -10.46
N LEU A 54 7.58 -16.42 -10.42
CA LEU A 54 7.68 -17.66 -9.68
C LEU A 54 7.52 -18.88 -10.58
N LYS A 55 8.35 -19.87 -10.34
CA LYS A 55 8.18 -21.22 -10.81
C LYS A 55 7.57 -22.05 -9.68
N VAL A 56 6.36 -22.55 -9.88
CA VAL A 56 5.65 -23.38 -8.91
C VAL A 56 5.62 -24.82 -9.38
N THR A 57 6.11 -25.73 -8.52
CA THR A 57 6.10 -27.17 -8.76
C THR A 57 4.83 -27.79 -8.18
N THR A 58 4.12 -28.55 -9.01
CA THR A 58 2.95 -29.34 -8.60
C THR A 58 3.24 -30.85 -8.66
N LYS A 59 2.64 -31.57 -7.72
CA LYS A 59 2.61 -33.05 -7.68
C LYS A 59 1.18 -33.48 -7.39
N ASN A 60 0.62 -34.30 -8.27
CA ASN A 60 -0.78 -34.77 -8.18
C ASN A 60 -1.79 -33.60 -8.06
N GLY A 61 -1.54 -32.50 -8.77
CA GLY A 61 -2.39 -31.33 -8.75
C GLY A 61 -2.23 -30.41 -7.52
N ILE A 62 -1.28 -30.70 -6.63
CA ILE A 62 -1.02 -29.94 -5.41
C ILE A 62 0.30 -29.17 -5.55
N ALA A 63 0.29 -27.89 -5.30
CA ALA A 63 1.51 -27.09 -5.24
C ALA A 63 2.34 -27.51 -4.02
N VAL A 64 3.61 -27.86 -4.26
CA VAL A 64 4.51 -28.37 -3.22
C VAL A 64 5.74 -27.50 -3.00
N LYS A 65 6.09 -26.65 -3.97
CA LYS A 65 7.26 -25.79 -3.92
C LYS A 65 7.06 -24.56 -4.80
N SER A 66 7.61 -23.43 -4.40
CA SER A 66 7.80 -22.25 -5.24
C SER A 66 9.21 -21.71 -5.12
N GLU A 67 9.71 -21.14 -6.19
CA GLU A 67 11.03 -20.51 -6.24
C GLU A 67 11.06 -19.44 -7.36
N PRO A 68 11.96 -18.43 -7.28
CA PRO A 68 12.11 -17.46 -8.35
C PRO A 68 12.59 -18.14 -9.63
N ILE A 69 12.17 -17.61 -10.78
CA ILE A 69 12.61 -18.14 -12.08
C ILE A 69 14.03 -17.68 -12.45
N GLN A 70 14.46 -16.58 -11.88
CA GLN A 70 15.80 -16.03 -12.08
C GLN A 70 16.32 -15.41 -10.77
N LYS A 71 17.63 -15.35 -10.66
CA LYS A 71 18.33 -14.68 -9.56
C LYS A 71 19.05 -13.46 -10.11
N THR A 72 18.69 -12.29 -9.65
CA THR A 72 19.26 -11.01 -10.11
C THR A 72 20.35 -10.48 -9.18
N SER A 73 20.35 -10.90 -7.92
CA SER A 73 21.33 -10.52 -6.90
C SER A 73 21.54 -11.64 -5.89
N GLU A 74 22.54 -11.49 -5.01
CA GLU A 74 22.76 -12.41 -3.88
C GLU A 74 21.83 -12.09 -2.68
N ILE A 75 21.09 -11.00 -2.72
CA ILE A 75 20.12 -10.64 -1.68
C ILE A 75 18.92 -11.60 -1.76
N TYR A 76 18.69 -12.34 -0.67
CA TYR A 76 17.67 -13.37 -0.62
C TYR A 76 16.29 -12.81 -0.31
N ASN A 77 15.29 -13.18 -1.13
CA ASN A 77 13.88 -12.86 -0.92
C ASN A 77 13.10 -14.08 -0.41
N PRO A 78 12.86 -14.22 0.89
CA PRO A 78 12.18 -15.39 1.44
C PRO A 78 10.72 -15.53 1.00
N LEU A 79 10.06 -14.42 0.61
CA LEU A 79 8.63 -14.42 0.26
C LEU A 79 8.30 -15.32 -0.93
N GLN A 80 9.28 -15.59 -1.79
CA GLN A 80 9.13 -16.37 -3.03
C GLN A 80 8.89 -17.87 -2.81
N HIS A 81 9.04 -18.37 -1.57
CA HIS A 81 9.04 -19.80 -1.28
C HIS A 81 7.77 -20.31 -0.59
N TYR A 82 6.75 -19.48 -0.36
CA TYR A 82 5.59 -19.81 0.48
C TYR A 82 4.26 -19.91 -0.28
N THR A 83 4.29 -20.03 -1.61
CA THR A 83 3.10 -20.24 -2.43
C THR A 83 2.21 -21.41 -1.98
N PRO A 84 2.74 -22.60 -1.60
CA PRO A 84 1.88 -23.66 -1.10
C PRO A 84 1.08 -23.26 0.14
N ASP A 85 1.70 -22.53 1.07
CA ASP A 85 1.01 -22.03 2.25
C ASP A 85 -0.08 -21.01 1.90
N MET A 86 0.18 -20.12 0.93
CA MET A 86 -0.81 -19.16 0.42
C MET A 86 -2.04 -19.84 -0.19
N ILE A 87 -1.84 -20.97 -0.85
CA ILE A 87 -2.95 -21.70 -1.49
C ILE A 87 -3.79 -22.46 -0.45
N TYR A 88 -3.20 -23.01 0.61
CA TYR A 88 -3.90 -23.99 1.44
C TYR A 88 -4.17 -23.57 2.88
N LYS A 89 -3.39 -22.65 3.47
CA LYS A 89 -3.53 -22.28 4.90
C LYS A 89 -4.58 -21.19 5.12
N SER A 90 -5.37 -21.34 6.17
CA SER A 90 -6.35 -20.36 6.66
C SER A 90 -7.42 -19.94 5.64
N ARG A 91 -7.68 -20.80 4.64
CA ARG A 91 -8.61 -20.50 3.54
C ARG A 91 -10.06 -20.53 3.99
N ILE A 92 -10.85 -19.59 3.44
CA ILE A 92 -12.30 -19.62 3.50
C ILE A 92 -12.80 -20.66 2.49
N LYS A 93 -13.64 -21.61 2.93
CA LYS A 93 -14.05 -22.76 2.14
C LYS A 93 -15.35 -22.54 1.38
N HIS A 94 -16.30 -21.86 2.01
CA HIS A 94 -17.67 -21.69 1.58
C HIS A 94 -18.10 -20.24 1.70
N THR A 95 -19.14 -19.87 1.00
CA THR A 95 -19.81 -18.57 1.18
C THR A 95 -20.45 -18.52 2.55
N MET A 96 -20.11 -17.53 3.35
CA MET A 96 -20.47 -17.43 4.75
C MET A 96 -21.28 -16.16 5.02
N VAL A 97 -22.32 -16.29 5.82
CA VAL A 97 -23.11 -15.15 6.30
C VAL A 97 -23.14 -15.19 7.83
N ARG A 98 -22.93 -14.05 8.46
CA ARG A 98 -23.01 -13.92 9.92
C ARG A 98 -24.42 -14.22 10.39
N LYS A 99 -24.57 -15.05 11.42
CA LYS A 99 -25.86 -15.58 11.89
C LYS A 99 -26.89 -14.50 12.19
N SER A 100 -26.53 -13.52 13.00
CA SER A 100 -27.46 -12.44 13.35
C SER A 100 -27.86 -11.59 12.15
N TYR A 101 -26.97 -11.45 11.14
CA TYR A 101 -27.31 -10.79 9.88
C TYR A 101 -28.30 -11.61 9.06
N LEU A 102 -28.06 -12.91 8.94
CA LEU A 102 -28.94 -13.83 8.21
C LEU A 102 -30.35 -13.88 8.81
N GLU A 103 -30.44 -13.88 10.15
CA GLU A 103 -31.73 -13.88 10.87
C GLU A 103 -32.52 -12.59 10.63
N ASN A 104 -31.88 -11.44 10.64
CA ASN A 104 -32.55 -10.15 10.43
C ASN A 104 -31.64 -9.08 9.81
N PRO A 105 -31.55 -9.01 8.46
CA PRO A 105 -30.73 -7.99 7.77
C PRO A 105 -31.14 -6.53 8.04
N ASP A 106 -32.36 -6.28 8.53
CA ASP A 106 -32.84 -4.94 8.88
C ASP A 106 -32.37 -4.48 10.26
N SER A 107 -32.09 -5.45 11.16
CA SER A 107 -31.53 -5.20 12.50
C SER A 107 -30.49 -6.26 12.83
N PRO A 108 -29.31 -6.20 12.19
CA PRO A 108 -28.37 -7.32 12.10
C PRO A 108 -27.44 -7.47 13.29
N LYS A 109 -27.61 -6.68 14.39
CA LYS A 109 -26.74 -6.67 15.57
C LYS A 109 -25.25 -6.51 15.18
N PRO A 110 -24.87 -5.38 14.60
CA PRO A 110 -23.49 -5.17 14.11
C PRO A 110 -22.45 -5.18 15.23
N GLU A 111 -22.85 -4.97 16.49
CA GLU A 111 -22.02 -5.09 17.69
C GLU A 111 -21.43 -6.50 17.87
N LEU A 112 -22.05 -7.52 17.28
CA LEU A 112 -21.57 -8.91 17.32
C LEU A 112 -20.51 -9.21 16.24
N ARG A 113 -20.20 -8.29 15.33
CA ARG A 113 -19.12 -8.50 14.35
C ARG A 113 -17.81 -8.83 15.07
N GLY A 114 -17.14 -9.87 14.61
CA GLY A 114 -15.92 -10.40 15.19
C GLY A 114 -16.12 -11.56 16.17
N ILE A 115 -17.31 -11.71 16.75
CA ILE A 115 -17.60 -12.74 17.78
C ILE A 115 -18.87 -13.57 17.49
N ASP A 116 -19.64 -13.21 16.48
CA ASP A 116 -20.86 -13.95 16.09
C ASP A 116 -20.53 -15.27 15.38
N GLU A 117 -21.53 -16.18 15.34
CA GLU A 117 -21.45 -17.42 14.57
C GLU A 117 -21.55 -17.16 13.06
N TRP A 118 -20.92 -18.00 12.27
CA TRP A 118 -20.98 -18.00 10.81
C TRP A 118 -21.85 -19.15 10.29
N VAL A 119 -22.67 -18.86 9.31
CA VAL A 119 -23.56 -19.84 8.66
C VAL A 119 -23.13 -19.97 7.19
N GLU A 120 -22.88 -21.19 6.76
CA GLU A 120 -22.69 -21.51 5.34
C GLU A 120 -24.02 -21.36 4.59
N VAL A 121 -23.99 -20.63 3.46
CA VAL A 121 -25.16 -20.40 2.62
C VAL A 121 -24.81 -20.70 1.16
N PRO A 122 -25.82 -21.14 0.36
CA PRO A 122 -25.59 -21.30 -1.07
C PRO A 122 -25.12 -20.00 -1.73
N TYR A 123 -24.11 -20.09 -2.59
CA TYR A 123 -23.50 -18.94 -3.25
C TYR A 123 -24.53 -18.03 -3.95
N GLU A 124 -25.45 -18.62 -4.72
CA GLU A 124 -26.47 -17.89 -5.49
C GLU A 124 -27.46 -17.15 -4.59
N GLU A 125 -27.67 -17.63 -3.37
CA GLU A 125 -28.54 -16.98 -2.40
C GLU A 125 -27.82 -15.76 -1.78
N ALA A 126 -26.52 -15.88 -1.50
CA ALA A 126 -25.71 -14.75 -1.04
C ALA A 126 -25.59 -13.66 -2.11
N ILE A 127 -25.42 -14.02 -3.39
CA ILE A 127 -25.44 -13.08 -4.53
C ILE A 127 -26.75 -12.28 -4.57
N LYS A 128 -27.89 -12.97 -4.47
CA LYS A 128 -29.22 -12.32 -4.43
C LYS A 128 -29.38 -11.43 -3.20
N LEU A 129 -28.89 -11.88 -2.04
CA LEU A 129 -28.94 -11.11 -0.80
C LEU A 129 -28.15 -9.81 -0.92
N VAL A 130 -26.91 -9.86 -1.41
CA VAL A 130 -26.07 -8.67 -1.62
C VAL A 130 -26.73 -7.70 -2.62
N ALA A 131 -27.17 -8.20 -3.78
CA ALA A 131 -27.84 -7.36 -4.79
C ALA A 131 -29.09 -6.68 -4.21
N LYS A 132 -29.90 -7.39 -3.44
CA LYS A 132 -31.10 -6.87 -2.78
C LYS A 132 -30.76 -5.79 -1.75
N GLU A 133 -29.83 -6.07 -0.84
CA GLU A 133 -29.49 -5.13 0.25
C GLU A 133 -28.80 -3.87 -0.30
N LEU A 134 -27.97 -3.99 -1.34
CA LEU A 134 -27.35 -2.84 -2.01
C LEU A 134 -28.42 -1.94 -2.68
N LYS A 135 -29.36 -2.52 -3.43
CA LYS A 135 -30.48 -1.77 -4.01
C LYS A 135 -31.31 -1.07 -2.96
N LYS A 136 -31.63 -1.78 -1.88
CA LYS A 136 -32.42 -1.26 -0.77
C LYS A 136 -31.71 -0.05 -0.10
N THR A 137 -30.42 -0.18 0.18
CA THR A 137 -29.64 0.89 0.79
C THR A 137 -29.65 2.14 -0.10
N ARG A 138 -29.35 1.99 -1.40
CA ARG A 138 -29.39 3.11 -2.35
C ARG A 138 -30.77 3.75 -2.48
N ALA A 139 -31.82 2.95 -2.48
CA ALA A 139 -33.19 3.45 -2.60
C ALA A 139 -33.65 4.21 -1.34
N GLN A 140 -33.19 3.82 -0.16
CA GLN A 140 -33.57 4.42 1.10
C GLN A 140 -32.72 5.60 1.54
N LYS A 141 -31.40 5.56 1.24
CA LYS A 141 -30.41 6.49 1.78
C LYS A 141 -29.51 7.18 0.71
N GLY A 142 -29.69 6.86 -0.57
CA GLY A 142 -28.88 7.42 -1.63
C GLY A 142 -27.54 6.69 -1.83
N LEU A 143 -26.81 7.06 -2.89
CA LEU A 143 -25.50 6.49 -3.22
C LEU A 143 -24.42 6.86 -2.20
N GLU A 144 -24.56 7.99 -1.52
CA GLU A 144 -23.65 8.49 -0.50
C GLU A 144 -23.64 7.62 0.78
N SER A 145 -24.57 6.69 0.91
CA SER A 145 -24.60 5.74 2.03
C SER A 145 -23.84 4.43 1.73
N VAL A 146 -23.26 4.29 0.52
CA VAL A 146 -22.58 3.07 0.09
C VAL A 146 -21.09 3.36 -0.11
N PHE A 147 -20.27 2.79 0.76
CA PHE A 147 -18.81 2.94 0.71
C PHE A 147 -18.15 1.71 0.07
N ALA A 148 -17.37 1.94 -0.97
CA ALA A 148 -16.57 0.93 -1.65
C ALA A 148 -15.17 1.48 -1.95
N GLY A 149 -14.61 2.18 -1.01
CA GLY A 149 -13.30 2.82 -1.15
C GLY A 149 -12.12 1.87 -1.09
N SER A 150 -12.37 0.58 -0.99
CA SER A 150 -11.39 -0.50 -0.80
C SER A 150 -9.95 -0.08 -1.08
N TYR A 151 -9.13 -0.09 -0.05
CA TYR A 151 -7.73 0.25 -0.12
C TYR A 151 -6.88 -0.91 0.39
N GLY A 152 -5.78 -1.15 -0.28
CA GLY A 152 -4.82 -2.18 0.05
C GLY A 152 -4.16 -2.73 -1.21
N TRP A 153 -3.20 -3.63 -1.04
CA TRP A 153 -2.58 -4.29 -2.15
C TRP A 153 -3.55 -5.29 -2.76
N LYS A 154 -3.77 -5.13 -4.07
CA LYS A 154 -4.55 -6.05 -4.92
C LYS A 154 -3.74 -7.30 -5.24
N SER A 155 -4.26 -8.23 -6.05
CA SER A 155 -3.40 -9.22 -6.72
C SER A 155 -2.53 -8.55 -7.79
N SER A 156 -1.41 -9.17 -8.13
CA SER A 156 -0.41 -8.60 -9.05
C SER A 156 -0.85 -8.55 -10.52
N GLY A 157 -1.92 -9.28 -10.89
CA GLY A 157 -2.41 -9.37 -12.26
C GLY A 157 -3.25 -8.17 -12.72
N ASN A 158 -3.36 -7.99 -14.03
CA ASN A 158 -4.06 -6.85 -14.65
C ASN A 158 -5.54 -7.10 -14.91
N VAL A 159 -5.98 -8.36 -15.06
CA VAL A 159 -7.40 -8.71 -15.23
C VAL A 159 -8.09 -8.79 -13.86
N HIS A 160 -7.53 -9.55 -12.94
CA HIS A 160 -8.10 -9.77 -11.61
C HIS A 160 -7.63 -8.73 -10.57
N ASN A 161 -7.67 -7.46 -10.95
CA ASN A 161 -7.47 -6.37 -10.01
C ASN A 161 -8.74 -6.18 -9.16
N SER A 162 -8.77 -6.77 -7.98
CA SER A 162 -9.95 -6.85 -7.11
C SER A 162 -10.60 -5.49 -6.85
N ILE A 163 -9.81 -4.46 -6.57
CA ILE A 163 -10.29 -3.10 -6.29
C ILE A 163 -10.94 -2.48 -7.54
N ILE A 164 -10.30 -2.62 -8.70
CA ILE A 164 -10.85 -2.09 -9.96
C ILE A 164 -12.13 -2.83 -10.37
N LEU A 165 -12.16 -4.14 -10.19
CA LEU A 165 -13.36 -4.95 -10.47
C LEU A 165 -14.54 -4.53 -9.58
N LEU A 166 -14.28 -4.28 -8.29
CA LEU A 166 -15.27 -3.72 -7.37
C LEU A 166 -15.75 -2.36 -7.87
N HIS A 167 -14.84 -1.44 -8.17
CA HIS A 167 -15.21 -0.08 -8.60
C HIS A 167 -15.96 -0.10 -9.93
N ARG A 168 -15.61 -1.01 -10.84
CA ARG A 168 -16.35 -1.22 -12.10
C ARG A 168 -17.80 -1.63 -11.82
N PHE A 169 -18.02 -2.63 -10.95
CA PHE A 169 -19.35 -3.03 -10.55
C PHE A 169 -20.12 -1.91 -9.86
N MET A 170 -19.50 -1.23 -8.91
CA MET A 170 -20.13 -0.18 -8.11
C MET A 170 -20.51 1.04 -8.96
N ASN A 171 -19.66 1.44 -9.91
CA ASN A 171 -19.97 2.50 -10.86
C ASN A 171 -21.12 2.10 -11.78
N LEU A 172 -20.99 0.99 -12.49
CA LEU A 172 -22.04 0.50 -13.37
C LEU A 172 -23.37 0.29 -12.66
N SER A 173 -23.36 -0.09 -11.39
CA SER A 173 -24.58 -0.29 -10.59
C SER A 173 -25.16 0.98 -9.96
N GLY A 174 -24.57 2.18 -10.20
CA GLY A 174 -25.17 3.46 -9.81
C GLY A 174 -24.29 4.38 -8.94
N GLY A 175 -22.99 4.05 -8.74
CA GLY A 175 -22.05 4.88 -8.01
C GLY A 175 -21.87 4.47 -6.53
N PHE A 176 -20.88 5.07 -5.88
CA PHE A 176 -20.47 4.78 -4.50
C PHE A 176 -19.65 5.92 -3.91
N VAL A 177 -19.43 5.89 -2.60
CA VAL A 177 -18.44 6.71 -1.91
C VAL A 177 -17.09 6.03 -1.99
N GLY A 178 -16.09 6.76 -2.49
CA GLY A 178 -14.70 6.31 -2.58
C GLY A 178 -13.81 6.86 -1.47
N SER A 179 -12.50 6.64 -1.61
CA SER A 179 -11.49 7.20 -0.72
C SER A 179 -10.47 8.03 -1.50
N LEU A 180 -9.83 8.99 -0.80
CA LEU A 180 -8.77 9.87 -1.30
C LEU A 180 -7.45 9.46 -0.69
N GLY A 181 -6.38 9.58 -1.47
CA GLY A 181 -5.03 9.30 -0.99
C GLY A 181 -4.79 7.83 -0.68
N ASP A 182 -3.73 7.58 0.04
CA ASP A 182 -3.31 6.25 0.50
C ASP A 182 -2.69 6.30 1.90
N TYR A 183 -2.41 5.13 2.49
CA TYR A 183 -1.68 5.02 3.75
C TYR A 183 -0.17 5.14 3.55
N SER A 184 0.33 4.82 2.36
CA SER A 184 1.76 4.76 2.07
C SER A 184 2.40 6.13 2.06
N THR A 185 1.76 7.09 1.38
CA THR A 185 2.31 8.42 1.08
C THR A 185 1.31 9.55 1.33
N GLY A 186 0.30 9.31 2.16
CA GLY A 186 -0.85 10.20 2.35
C GLY A 186 -0.53 11.68 2.60
N ALA A 187 0.58 11.99 3.27
CA ALA A 187 1.04 13.35 3.44
C ALA A 187 1.81 13.87 2.22
N SER A 188 2.75 13.09 1.72
CA SER A 188 3.67 13.55 0.66
C SER A 188 3.01 13.68 -0.71
N GLN A 189 2.05 12.83 -1.04
CA GLN A 189 1.32 12.97 -2.30
C GLN A 189 0.46 14.24 -2.38
N ILE A 190 0.16 14.87 -1.25
CA ILE A 190 -0.56 16.14 -1.18
C ILE A 190 0.41 17.32 -1.13
N ILE A 191 1.49 17.24 -0.32
CA ILE A 191 2.43 18.36 -0.22
C ILE A 191 3.35 18.50 -1.44
N MET A 192 3.82 17.40 -2.05
CA MET A 192 4.79 17.47 -3.14
C MET A 192 4.29 18.21 -4.40
N PRO A 193 3.01 18.11 -4.81
CA PRO A 193 2.48 18.98 -5.87
C PRO A 193 2.61 20.48 -5.59
N HIS A 194 2.56 20.91 -4.33
CA HIS A 194 2.79 22.31 -3.93
C HIS A 194 4.28 22.69 -3.90
N VAL A 195 5.17 21.71 -3.88
CA VAL A 195 6.62 21.92 -3.76
C VAL A 195 7.34 21.79 -5.10
N VAL A 196 7.06 20.73 -5.85
CA VAL A 196 7.75 20.40 -7.12
C VAL A 196 6.77 20.18 -8.28
N GLY A 197 5.47 20.42 -8.09
CA GLY A 197 4.46 20.36 -9.14
C GLY A 197 4.06 18.94 -9.58
N SER A 198 4.56 17.92 -8.90
CA SER A 198 4.21 16.50 -9.14
C SER A 198 4.04 15.77 -7.82
N ILE A 199 3.43 14.58 -7.85
CA ILE A 199 3.30 13.73 -6.65
C ILE A 199 4.67 13.30 -6.10
N GLU A 200 5.70 13.30 -6.90
CA GLU A 200 7.12 12.99 -6.65
C GLU A 200 7.40 11.62 -6.04
N VAL A 201 6.66 11.23 -5.00
CA VAL A 201 6.80 9.91 -4.35
C VAL A 201 6.47 8.71 -5.26
N TYR A 202 5.85 8.95 -6.39
CA TYR A 202 5.55 7.93 -7.41
C TYR A 202 6.22 8.22 -8.76
N GLU A 203 7.09 9.21 -8.83
CA GLU A 203 7.85 9.49 -10.04
C GLU A 203 9.08 8.59 -10.15
N GLN A 204 9.56 8.36 -11.40
CA GLN A 204 10.83 7.68 -11.62
C GLN A 204 11.97 8.49 -11.02
N GLN A 205 12.88 7.82 -10.36
CA GLN A 205 14.06 8.43 -9.73
C GLN A 205 15.23 8.49 -10.70
N THR A 206 16.22 9.36 -10.45
CA THR A 206 17.49 9.35 -11.21
C THR A 206 18.01 7.93 -11.33
N SER A 207 18.37 7.53 -12.54
CA SER A 207 18.79 6.18 -12.87
C SER A 207 19.93 5.68 -11.99
N TRP A 208 19.85 4.45 -11.51
CA TRP A 208 20.91 3.83 -10.71
C TRP A 208 22.28 3.82 -11.39
N PRO A 209 22.44 3.54 -12.71
CA PRO A 209 23.71 3.71 -13.41
C PRO A 209 24.31 5.10 -13.21
N VAL A 210 23.48 6.15 -13.32
CA VAL A 210 23.93 7.55 -13.11
C VAL A 210 24.36 7.78 -11.66
N VAL A 211 23.59 7.27 -10.69
CA VAL A 211 23.94 7.37 -9.26
C VAL A 211 25.27 6.67 -8.99
N LEU A 212 25.42 5.44 -9.43
CA LEU A 212 26.63 4.63 -9.19
C LEU A 212 27.89 5.17 -9.86
N GLU A 213 27.74 5.88 -10.96
CA GLU A 213 28.89 6.50 -11.68
C GLU A 213 29.28 7.85 -11.07
N ASN A 214 28.33 8.66 -10.66
CA ASN A 214 28.58 10.07 -10.36
C ASN A 214 28.54 10.41 -8.87
N SER A 215 27.76 9.68 -8.05
CA SER A 215 27.65 10.01 -6.60
C SER A 215 28.95 9.71 -5.85
N LYS A 216 29.24 10.48 -4.83
CA LYS A 216 30.32 10.23 -3.86
C LYS A 216 29.73 9.96 -2.46
N VAL A 217 28.54 10.43 -2.22
CA VAL A 217 27.77 10.17 -0.98
C VAL A 217 26.37 9.74 -1.35
N VAL A 218 25.92 8.64 -0.78
CA VAL A 218 24.53 8.18 -0.84
C VAL A 218 24.01 8.13 0.58
N VAL A 219 22.95 8.87 0.85
CA VAL A 219 22.29 8.91 2.14
C VAL A 219 20.98 8.14 2.06
N ILE A 220 20.82 7.10 2.87
CA ILE A 220 19.57 6.34 3.02
C ILE A 220 18.91 6.83 4.31
N TRP A 221 17.84 7.63 4.17
CA TRP A 221 17.21 8.33 5.28
C TRP A 221 15.80 7.79 5.55
N GLY A 222 15.60 7.17 6.70
CA GLY A 222 14.29 6.63 7.12
C GLY A 222 13.75 5.56 6.18
N ALA A 223 14.62 4.72 5.61
CA ALA A 223 14.26 3.68 4.66
C ALA A 223 14.96 2.35 4.96
N ASN A 224 14.26 1.25 4.66
CA ASN A 224 14.80 -0.11 4.70
C ASN A 224 14.58 -0.83 3.34
N PRO A 225 15.31 -0.42 2.27
CA PRO A 225 15.16 -0.99 0.93
C PRO A 225 15.24 -2.51 0.88
N LEU A 226 16.08 -3.15 1.70
CA LEU A 226 16.24 -4.61 1.73
C LEU A 226 15.02 -5.35 2.28
N ALA A 227 14.11 -4.65 2.94
CA ALA A 227 12.79 -5.18 3.30
C ALA A 227 11.74 -4.83 2.25
N THR A 228 11.69 -3.58 1.82
CA THR A 228 10.59 -3.07 0.98
C THR A 228 10.72 -3.41 -0.50
N LEU A 229 11.93 -3.67 -1.02
CA LEU A 229 12.15 -4.11 -2.41
C LEU A 229 11.93 -5.60 -2.64
N ARG A 230 11.55 -6.36 -1.61
CA ARG A 230 11.10 -7.76 -1.75
C ARG A 230 9.81 -7.89 -2.52
N ILE A 231 9.13 -6.79 -2.74
CA ILE A 231 7.82 -6.67 -3.38
C ILE A 231 7.80 -5.48 -4.35
N ALA A 232 6.86 -5.51 -5.29
CA ALA A 232 6.48 -4.37 -6.11
C ALA A 232 4.94 -4.32 -6.22
N TRP A 233 4.40 -3.19 -6.66
CA TRP A 233 2.95 -3.04 -6.82
C TRP A 233 2.36 -4.02 -7.84
N THR A 234 3.12 -4.34 -8.90
CA THR A 234 2.85 -5.45 -9.81
C THR A 234 3.59 -6.70 -9.33
N ALA A 235 4.71 -7.07 -9.96
CA ALA A 235 5.61 -8.13 -9.51
C ALA A 235 7.03 -7.58 -9.50
N THR A 236 7.81 -7.82 -8.44
CA THR A 236 9.21 -7.34 -8.43
C THR A 236 10.05 -8.12 -9.43
N ASP A 237 10.92 -7.44 -10.15
CA ASP A 237 12.00 -8.01 -10.95
C ASP A 237 13.36 -7.97 -10.23
N GLU A 238 13.35 -7.53 -8.97
CA GLU A 238 14.51 -7.45 -8.08
C GLU A 238 15.65 -6.57 -8.58
N GLN A 239 15.41 -5.68 -9.57
CA GLN A 239 16.43 -4.77 -10.07
C GLN A 239 16.94 -3.82 -8.96
N GLY A 240 16.07 -3.43 -8.03
CA GLY A 240 16.50 -2.65 -6.88
C GLY A 240 17.55 -3.37 -6.04
N PHE A 241 17.38 -4.67 -5.77
CA PHE A 241 18.39 -5.48 -5.06
C PHE A 241 19.74 -5.51 -5.79
N LYS A 242 19.70 -5.70 -7.10
CA LYS A 242 20.91 -5.67 -7.93
C LYS A 242 21.68 -4.36 -7.72
N TYR A 243 21.00 -3.22 -7.79
CA TYR A 243 21.66 -1.92 -7.68
C TYR A 243 22.14 -1.61 -6.25
N PHE A 244 21.41 -2.01 -5.21
CA PHE A 244 21.90 -1.89 -3.83
C PHE A 244 23.10 -2.82 -3.58
N GLU A 245 23.17 -4.00 -4.22
CA GLU A 245 24.35 -4.84 -4.17
C GLU A 245 25.55 -4.21 -4.90
N GLU A 246 25.32 -3.61 -6.08
CA GLU A 246 26.34 -2.86 -6.81
C GLU A 246 26.84 -1.65 -5.99
N LEU A 247 25.95 -0.90 -5.33
CA LEU A 247 26.31 0.21 -4.42
C LEU A 247 27.22 -0.28 -3.29
N LYS A 248 26.91 -1.41 -2.67
CA LYS A 248 27.77 -2.00 -1.62
C LYS A 248 29.17 -2.31 -2.10
N ASN A 249 29.31 -2.69 -3.36
CA ASN A 249 30.59 -3.03 -3.98
C ASN A 249 31.40 -1.80 -4.42
N LYS A 250 30.80 -0.59 -4.48
CA LYS A 250 31.49 0.68 -4.79
C LYS A 250 32.32 1.14 -3.60
N LYS A 251 33.63 1.24 -3.78
CA LYS A 251 34.57 1.66 -2.72
C LYS A 251 34.71 3.18 -2.61
N ASP A 252 34.33 3.91 -3.63
CA ASP A 252 34.46 5.35 -3.75
C ASP A 252 33.18 6.11 -3.43
N ILE A 253 32.12 5.41 -3.04
CA ILE A 253 30.86 5.98 -2.58
C ILE A 253 30.72 5.75 -1.08
N LYS A 254 30.64 6.83 -0.30
CA LYS A 254 30.31 6.79 1.14
C LYS A 254 28.81 6.58 1.29
N VAL A 255 28.39 5.52 2.00
CA VAL A 255 26.99 5.30 2.39
C VAL A 255 26.77 5.79 3.80
N ILE A 256 25.71 6.58 4.02
CA ILE A 256 25.25 7.05 5.32
C ILE A 256 23.81 6.56 5.51
N VAL A 257 23.50 5.95 6.65
CA VAL A 257 22.14 5.52 6.99
C VAL A 257 21.65 6.30 8.19
N ILE A 258 20.58 7.05 8.01
CA ILE A 258 19.93 7.86 9.05
C ILE A 258 18.59 7.20 9.39
N ASP A 259 18.54 6.50 10.52
CA ASP A 259 17.35 5.76 10.97
C ASP A 259 17.51 5.40 12.46
N PRO A 260 16.48 5.54 13.31
CA PRO A 260 16.53 5.07 14.70
C PRO A 260 16.80 3.57 14.84
N ILE A 261 16.53 2.81 13.77
CA ILE A 261 16.72 1.36 13.69
C ILE A 261 17.91 1.07 12.77
N ARG A 262 18.88 0.31 13.26
CA ARG A 262 19.90 -0.29 12.40
C ARG A 262 19.27 -1.49 11.68
N SER A 263 18.49 -1.17 10.67
CA SER A 263 17.69 -2.10 9.86
C SER A 263 18.54 -3.12 9.11
N GLU A 264 17.90 -4.05 8.41
CA GLU A 264 18.56 -5.00 7.52
C GLU A 264 19.44 -4.29 6.50
N THR A 265 18.97 -3.15 5.96
CA THR A 265 19.77 -2.30 5.05
C THR A 265 21.00 -1.72 5.73
N ALA A 266 20.83 -1.13 6.93
CA ALA A 266 21.96 -0.56 7.68
C ALA A 266 22.99 -1.62 8.11
N GLN A 267 22.53 -2.86 8.36
CA GLN A 267 23.41 -3.98 8.66
C GLN A 267 24.11 -4.54 7.43
N TYR A 268 23.43 -4.53 6.28
CA TYR A 268 23.99 -4.96 4.99
C TYR A 268 25.13 -4.06 4.55
N PHE A 269 25.01 -2.75 4.71
CA PHE A 269 26.08 -1.78 4.49
C PHE A 269 26.93 -1.65 5.76
N ASP A 270 27.69 -2.70 6.09
CA ASP A 270 28.46 -2.84 7.33
C ASP A 270 29.47 -1.71 7.61
N LYS A 271 29.91 -1.02 6.54
CA LYS A 271 30.81 0.15 6.61
C LYS A 271 30.07 1.50 6.60
N ALA A 272 28.74 1.49 6.49
CA ALA A 272 27.99 2.73 6.51
C ALA A 272 28.06 3.41 7.87
N GLN A 273 28.12 4.74 7.85
CA GLN A 273 27.88 5.55 9.04
C GLN A 273 26.41 5.47 9.41
N TRP A 274 26.09 4.84 10.56
CA TRP A 274 24.73 4.77 11.06
C TRP A 274 24.49 5.91 12.07
N ILE A 275 23.46 6.70 11.82
CA ILE A 275 23.03 7.84 12.65
C ILE A 275 21.60 7.59 13.09
N ALA A 276 21.35 7.61 14.40
CA ALA A 276 20.08 7.25 15.01
C ALA A 276 19.40 8.46 15.68
N PRO A 277 18.64 9.30 14.94
CA PRO A 277 17.91 10.41 15.54
C PRO A 277 16.75 9.93 16.41
N VAL A 278 16.25 10.85 17.25
CA VAL A 278 14.95 10.67 17.91
C VAL A 278 13.87 10.58 16.81
N PRO A 279 12.95 9.60 16.87
CA PRO A 279 11.89 9.49 15.87
C PRO A 279 11.05 10.75 15.72
N ASN A 280 10.59 11.04 14.51
CA ASN A 280 9.80 12.22 14.11
C ASN A 280 10.51 13.58 14.26
N THR A 281 11.84 13.61 14.28
CA THR A 281 12.63 14.86 14.39
C THR A 281 13.41 15.20 13.13
N ASP A 282 13.16 14.51 12.01
CA ASP A 282 13.86 14.69 10.74
C ASP A 282 13.82 16.15 10.25
N THR A 283 12.67 16.80 10.36
CA THR A 283 12.49 18.21 9.97
C THR A 283 13.39 19.14 10.79
N ALA A 284 13.46 18.96 12.11
CA ALA A 284 14.33 19.78 12.97
C ALA A 284 15.80 19.54 12.63
N MET A 285 16.18 18.29 12.38
CA MET A 285 17.55 17.93 11.97
C MET A 285 17.94 18.64 10.67
N MET A 286 17.07 18.63 9.65
CA MET A 286 17.30 19.30 8.36
C MET A 286 17.33 20.81 8.51
N LEU A 287 16.43 21.42 9.31
CA LEU A 287 16.43 22.86 9.58
C LEU A 287 17.74 23.31 10.23
N GLY A 288 18.30 22.53 11.18
CA GLY A 288 19.58 22.82 11.78
C GLY A 288 20.73 22.85 10.78
N MET A 289 20.75 21.87 9.87
CA MET A 289 21.74 21.85 8.79
C MET A 289 21.55 23.02 7.82
N MET A 290 20.31 23.36 7.44
CA MET A 290 20.00 24.50 6.57
C MET A 290 20.46 25.83 7.18
N HIS A 291 20.20 26.05 8.49
CA HIS A 291 20.65 27.23 9.19
C HIS A 291 22.19 27.36 9.17
N TYR A 292 22.90 26.27 9.45
CA TYR A 292 24.35 26.21 9.38
C TYR A 292 24.89 26.53 7.99
N LEU A 293 24.31 25.92 6.95
CA LEU A 293 24.73 26.18 5.56
C LEU A 293 24.50 27.64 5.17
N TYR A 294 23.42 28.25 5.60
CA TYR A 294 23.14 29.67 5.36
C TYR A 294 24.16 30.58 6.08
N GLU A 295 24.32 30.43 7.40
CA GLU A 295 25.19 31.26 8.20
C GLU A 295 26.67 31.15 7.81
N SER A 296 27.10 29.94 7.41
CA SER A 296 28.47 29.72 6.93
C SER A 296 28.68 30.11 5.46
N GLY A 297 27.61 30.49 4.73
CA GLY A 297 27.69 30.85 3.33
C GLY A 297 28.02 29.69 2.41
N LYS A 298 27.81 28.43 2.84
CA LYS A 298 28.13 27.21 2.10
C LYS A 298 26.99 26.70 1.21
N TYR A 299 25.82 27.31 1.29
CA TYR A 299 24.72 26.92 0.42
C TYR A 299 24.91 27.45 -1.01
N ASP A 300 24.30 26.80 -2.00
CA ASP A 300 24.33 27.19 -3.40
C ASP A 300 23.36 28.36 -3.66
N LYS A 301 23.90 29.59 -3.69
CA LYS A 301 23.11 30.82 -3.90
C LYS A 301 22.50 30.86 -5.29
N GLU A 302 23.27 30.45 -6.30
CA GLU A 302 22.85 30.48 -7.69
C GLU A 302 21.67 29.55 -7.92
N PHE A 303 21.71 28.33 -7.33
CA PHE A 303 20.58 27.41 -7.40
C PHE A 303 19.33 27.98 -6.70
N ILE A 304 19.48 28.55 -5.51
CA ILE A 304 18.37 29.16 -4.76
C ILE A 304 17.74 30.30 -5.57
N GLU A 305 18.54 31.17 -6.18
CA GLU A 305 18.05 32.33 -6.93
C GLU A 305 17.36 31.93 -8.25
N ASN A 306 17.85 30.91 -8.96
CA ASN A 306 17.40 30.61 -10.31
C ASN A 306 16.34 29.49 -10.36
N TYR A 307 16.27 28.59 -9.38
CA TYR A 307 15.47 27.38 -9.42
C TYR A 307 14.42 27.27 -8.31
N THR A 308 14.41 28.22 -7.36
CA THR A 308 13.48 28.18 -6.23
C THR A 308 12.65 29.44 -6.10
N TYR A 309 11.51 29.31 -5.44
CA TYR A 309 10.62 30.41 -5.07
C TYR A 309 10.46 30.50 -3.56
N GLY A 310 10.51 31.73 -3.03
CA GLY A 310 10.13 32.05 -1.66
C GLY A 310 11.15 31.72 -0.58
N PHE A 311 12.42 31.52 -0.94
CA PHE A 311 13.47 31.33 0.05
C PHE A 311 13.62 32.54 1.00
N ASP A 312 13.48 33.75 0.48
CA ASP A 312 13.47 35.01 1.23
C ASP A 312 12.32 35.08 2.25
N LYS A 313 11.18 34.49 1.94
CA LYS A 313 10.01 34.38 2.83
C LYS A 313 10.20 33.30 3.93
N PHE A 314 10.91 32.22 3.61
CA PHE A 314 11.27 31.17 4.57
C PHE A 314 12.39 31.57 5.53
N LEU A 315 13.36 32.34 5.05
CA LEU A 315 14.58 32.67 5.78
C LEU A 315 14.33 33.32 7.15
N PRO A 316 13.37 34.25 7.34
CA PRO A 316 13.08 34.82 8.67
C PRO A 316 12.72 33.75 9.72
N TYR A 317 12.01 32.69 9.34
CA TYR A 317 11.70 31.56 10.23
C TYR A 317 12.97 30.77 10.56
N LEU A 318 13.78 30.42 9.57
CA LEU A 318 15.03 29.69 9.76
C LEU A 318 15.97 30.43 10.73
N LEU A 319 16.08 31.73 10.60
CA LEU A 319 16.91 32.59 11.45
C LEU A 319 16.26 32.95 12.81
N GLY A 320 15.05 32.47 13.09
CA GLY A 320 14.34 32.73 14.34
C GLY A 320 13.79 34.15 14.49
N LYS A 321 13.64 34.89 13.37
CA LYS A 321 13.08 36.27 13.40
C LYS A 321 11.57 36.28 13.58
N THR A 322 10.88 35.19 13.27
CA THR A 322 9.43 35.10 13.38
C THR A 322 8.96 34.54 14.72
N ASP A 323 9.79 33.75 15.41
CA ASP A 323 9.42 33.04 16.64
C ASP A 323 10.47 33.12 17.75
N ASN A 324 11.46 34.00 17.59
CA ASN A 324 12.60 34.20 18.52
C ASN A 324 13.41 32.92 18.79
N THR A 325 13.40 31.96 17.86
CA THR A 325 14.08 30.66 17.99
C THR A 325 14.90 30.36 16.73
N PRO A 326 16.18 30.75 16.66
CA PRO A 326 17.04 30.35 15.55
C PRO A 326 17.13 28.83 15.44
N LYS A 327 16.93 28.31 14.23
CA LYS A 327 16.96 26.87 13.97
C LYS A 327 18.37 26.34 13.78
N ASN A 328 19.30 26.78 14.69
CA ASN A 328 20.72 26.47 14.60
C ASN A 328 21.04 25.01 15.00
N LEU A 329 22.32 24.61 14.86
CA LEU A 329 22.73 23.23 15.15
C LEU A 329 22.51 22.84 16.62
N GLU A 330 22.67 23.80 17.58
CA GLU A 330 22.42 23.54 19.01
C GLU A 330 20.93 23.23 19.26
N TRP A 331 20.03 24.02 18.65
CA TRP A 331 18.59 23.81 18.71
C TRP A 331 18.21 22.45 18.12
N ALA A 332 18.70 22.12 16.91
CA ALA A 332 18.42 20.85 16.23
C ALA A 332 18.96 19.65 17.03
N SER A 333 20.17 19.75 17.56
CA SER A 333 20.80 18.71 18.38
C SER A 333 19.97 18.35 19.62
N LYS A 334 19.43 19.35 20.32
CA LYS A 334 18.55 19.13 21.47
C LYS A 334 17.25 18.37 21.11
N ILE A 335 16.73 18.59 19.92
CA ILE A 335 15.49 17.96 19.45
C ILE A 335 15.79 16.55 18.91
N CYS A 336 16.72 16.42 17.98
CA CYS A 336 16.96 15.15 17.30
C CYS A 336 17.88 14.19 18.07
N GLY A 337 18.55 14.67 19.13
CA GLY A 337 19.46 13.86 19.93
C GLY A 337 20.73 13.44 19.21
N ILE A 338 21.07 14.10 18.10
CA ILE A 338 22.34 13.94 17.39
C ILE A 338 23.25 15.10 17.74
N ASP A 339 24.51 14.77 18.05
CA ASP A 339 25.52 15.77 18.40
C ASP A 339 25.67 16.84 17.31
N LYS A 340 25.81 18.10 17.73
CA LYS A 340 25.90 19.26 16.82
C LYS A 340 27.07 19.17 15.84
N ASP A 341 28.22 18.62 16.29
CA ASP A 341 29.40 18.46 15.43
C ASP A 341 29.15 17.39 14.36
N THR A 342 28.41 16.34 14.67
CA THR A 342 27.93 15.36 13.70
C THR A 342 26.95 15.97 12.67
N LEU A 343 26.00 16.81 13.13
CA LEU A 343 25.10 17.53 12.21
C LEU A 343 25.86 18.45 11.27
N LYS A 344 26.89 19.16 11.81
CA LYS A 344 27.79 20.01 11.03
C LYS A 344 28.58 19.20 10.00
N GLU A 345 29.19 18.08 10.43
CA GLU A 345 29.93 17.17 9.53
C GLU A 345 29.04 16.64 8.39
N LEU A 346 27.79 16.27 8.68
CA LEU A 346 26.85 15.84 7.65
C LEU A 346 26.57 16.95 6.64
N ALA A 347 26.24 18.16 7.10
CA ALA A 347 25.97 19.29 6.22
C ALA A 347 27.19 19.63 5.34
N ASP A 348 28.39 19.65 5.93
CA ASP A 348 29.66 19.86 5.21
C ASP A 348 29.89 18.72 4.19
N THR A 349 29.64 17.47 4.56
CA THR A 349 29.78 16.32 3.67
C THR A 349 28.84 16.40 2.46
N PHE A 350 27.59 16.84 2.69
CA PHE A 350 26.59 16.93 1.62
C PHE A 350 26.92 17.99 0.57
N VAL A 351 27.39 19.16 0.99
CA VAL A 351 27.73 20.24 0.05
C VAL A 351 29.09 20.04 -0.63
N SER A 352 30.02 19.34 0.03
CA SER A 352 31.40 19.15 -0.49
C SER A 352 31.53 17.96 -1.45
N ASN A 353 30.51 17.15 -1.59
CA ASN A 353 30.51 15.96 -2.42
C ASN A 353 29.28 15.90 -3.33
N ARG A 354 29.34 15.11 -4.40
CA ARG A 354 28.15 14.73 -5.16
C ARG A 354 27.31 13.80 -4.31
N THR A 355 26.18 14.32 -3.80
CA THR A 355 25.35 13.68 -2.78
C THR A 355 23.94 13.39 -3.29
N MET A 356 23.52 12.13 -3.21
CA MET A 356 22.15 11.71 -3.42
C MET A 356 21.46 11.44 -2.06
N LEU A 357 20.41 12.21 -1.76
CA LEU A 357 19.58 12.02 -0.58
C LEU A 357 18.40 11.09 -0.92
N MET A 358 18.46 9.84 -0.48
CA MET A 358 17.39 8.84 -0.69
C MET A 358 16.54 8.72 0.55
N SER A 359 15.29 9.20 0.51
CA SER A 359 14.39 9.08 1.65
C SER A 359 13.46 7.87 1.53
N GLY A 360 13.02 7.38 2.69
CA GLY A 360 11.88 6.48 2.80
C GLY A 360 10.58 7.23 3.04
N TRP A 361 9.45 6.53 2.87
CA TRP A 361 8.12 7.10 3.14
C TRP A 361 7.74 7.07 4.62
N GLY A 362 8.52 6.41 5.46
CA GLY A 362 8.25 6.30 6.90
C GLY A 362 8.16 7.65 7.60
N MET A 363 9.06 8.59 7.25
CA MET A 363 9.14 9.89 7.91
C MET A 363 7.89 10.77 7.71
N GLN A 364 7.11 10.56 6.64
CA GLN A 364 5.86 11.30 6.40
C GLN A 364 4.62 10.64 7.00
N ARG A 365 4.74 9.42 7.58
CA ARG A 365 3.68 8.74 8.33
C ARG A 365 3.71 9.11 9.82
N ALA A 366 3.95 10.36 10.10
CA ALA A 366 4.09 10.94 11.44
C ALA A 366 3.20 12.17 11.58
N HIS A 367 2.95 12.62 12.78
CA HIS A 367 2.27 13.89 13.01
C HIS A 367 3.07 15.01 12.32
N HIS A 368 2.39 15.85 11.53
CA HIS A 368 2.99 16.84 10.63
C HIS A 368 3.87 16.22 9.52
N GLY A 369 3.45 15.07 8.99
CA GLY A 369 4.19 14.30 7.98
C GLY A 369 4.40 15.00 6.64
N GLU A 370 3.77 16.12 6.38
CA GLU A 370 4.01 16.99 5.22
C GLU A 370 5.40 17.64 5.27
N GLN A 371 5.94 17.84 6.46
CA GLN A 371 7.14 18.64 6.69
C GLN A 371 8.47 17.96 6.28
N PRO A 372 8.72 16.67 6.57
CA PRO A 372 10.04 16.06 6.33
C PRO A 372 10.46 16.05 4.85
N HIS A 373 9.58 15.67 3.93
CA HIS A 373 9.93 15.65 2.51
C HIS A 373 10.05 17.07 1.93
N TRP A 374 9.23 18.01 2.36
CA TRP A 374 9.40 19.42 2.00
C TRP A 374 10.74 19.98 2.50
N ALA A 375 11.09 19.70 3.76
CA ALA A 375 12.38 20.08 4.33
C ALA A 375 13.55 19.42 3.57
N MET A 376 13.41 18.16 3.13
CA MET A 376 14.45 17.48 2.35
C MET A 376 14.66 18.13 0.99
N VAL A 377 13.60 18.48 0.27
CA VAL A 377 13.70 19.21 -1.00
C VAL A 377 14.32 20.58 -0.80
N THR A 378 13.98 21.27 0.30
CA THR A 378 14.58 22.58 0.65
C THR A 378 16.08 22.43 0.96
N LEU A 379 16.48 21.44 1.75
CA LEU A 379 17.88 21.14 2.02
C LEU A 379 18.63 20.79 0.72
N ALA A 380 18.06 19.93 -0.12
CA ALA A 380 18.63 19.56 -1.42
C ALA A 380 18.81 20.78 -2.35
N SER A 381 17.86 21.73 -2.29
CA SER A 381 17.96 23.00 -3.03
C SER A 381 19.11 23.86 -2.51
N MET A 382 19.31 23.93 -1.20
CA MET A 382 20.45 24.65 -0.61
C MET A 382 21.80 23.99 -0.91
N ILE A 383 21.83 22.66 -1.08
CA ILE A 383 23.02 21.93 -1.56
C ILE A 383 23.27 22.19 -3.05
N GLY A 384 22.24 22.52 -3.84
CA GLY A 384 22.34 22.96 -5.23
C GLY A 384 22.59 21.86 -6.26
N GLN A 385 22.32 20.59 -5.93
CA GLN A 385 22.64 19.46 -6.82
C GLN A 385 21.41 18.80 -7.46
N ILE A 386 20.21 19.33 -7.26
CA ILE A 386 18.99 18.81 -7.91
C ILE A 386 19.15 18.94 -9.43
N GLY A 387 18.83 17.87 -10.15
CA GLY A 387 18.95 17.79 -11.62
C GLY A 387 20.38 17.54 -12.12
N LEU A 388 21.37 17.39 -11.25
CA LEU A 388 22.71 16.96 -11.65
C LEU A 388 22.87 15.44 -11.57
N PRO A 389 23.64 14.82 -12.49
CA PRO A 389 23.95 13.39 -12.41
C PRO A 389 24.47 12.98 -11.03
N GLY A 390 23.80 12.03 -10.39
CA GLY A 390 24.17 11.45 -9.10
C GLY A 390 24.01 12.37 -7.88
N GLY A 391 23.36 13.52 -8.04
CA GLY A 391 23.07 14.46 -6.94
C GLY A 391 21.60 14.77 -6.77
N GLY A 392 21.26 15.50 -5.69
CA GLY A 392 19.89 15.91 -5.38
C GLY A 392 19.18 14.98 -4.40
N PHE A 393 17.92 14.69 -4.66
CA PHE A 393 17.10 13.86 -3.79
C PHE A 393 16.32 12.80 -4.58
N GLY A 394 15.85 11.76 -3.86
CA GLY A 394 14.94 10.77 -4.40
C GLY A 394 14.07 10.17 -3.31
N LEU A 395 12.76 10.12 -3.57
CA LEU A 395 11.77 9.72 -2.56
C LEU A 395 11.29 8.27 -2.71
N SER A 396 11.80 7.51 -3.68
CA SER A 396 11.24 6.19 -4.03
C SER A 396 12.26 5.11 -4.42
N TYR A 397 13.54 5.28 -4.13
CA TYR A 397 14.54 4.22 -4.37
C TYR A 397 14.26 2.92 -3.58
N HIS A 398 13.51 3.03 -2.49
CA HIS A 398 13.11 1.91 -1.64
C HIS A 398 11.80 1.23 -2.07
N TYR A 399 11.15 1.69 -3.14
CA TYR A 399 9.84 1.21 -3.58
C TYR A 399 9.87 0.74 -5.03
N SER A 400 9.32 -0.44 -5.28
CA SER A 400 9.03 -0.98 -6.63
C SER A 400 10.17 -0.84 -7.65
N ASN A 401 11.42 -0.97 -7.19
CA ASN A 401 12.63 -0.81 -8.01
C ASN A 401 12.86 0.62 -8.54
N GLY A 402 12.46 1.66 -7.81
CA GLY A 402 12.70 3.06 -8.16
C GLY A 402 14.16 3.32 -8.50
N GLY A 403 14.39 4.06 -9.59
CA GLY A 403 15.72 4.31 -10.16
C GLY A 403 16.25 3.19 -11.08
N ALA A 404 15.62 2.02 -11.12
CA ALA A 404 15.96 1.04 -12.17
C ALA A 404 15.58 1.62 -13.54
N PRO A 405 16.48 1.57 -14.54
CA PRO A 405 16.20 2.12 -15.85
C PRO A 405 14.94 1.53 -16.48
N THR A 406 14.07 2.38 -17.01
CA THR A 406 12.84 1.95 -17.66
C THR A 406 13.17 1.24 -18.98
N CYS A 407 12.69 0.00 -19.13
CA CYS A 407 12.87 -0.77 -20.34
C CYS A 407 11.94 -0.26 -21.45
N LYS A 408 12.45 -0.23 -22.69
CA LYS A 408 11.65 0.09 -23.88
C LYS A 408 10.83 -1.12 -24.28
N GLY A 409 9.55 -1.10 -23.94
CA GLY A 409 8.60 -2.17 -24.28
C GLY A 409 7.18 -1.64 -24.33
N ALA A 410 6.26 -2.52 -24.67
CA ALA A 410 4.85 -2.22 -24.62
C ALA A 410 4.32 -2.36 -23.19
N VAL A 411 3.36 -1.51 -22.84
CA VAL A 411 2.63 -1.60 -21.56
C VAL A 411 1.32 -2.36 -21.82
N ILE A 412 1.07 -3.40 -21.03
CA ILE A 412 -0.19 -4.13 -21.11
C ILE A 412 -1.32 -3.34 -20.40
N GLY A 413 -2.51 -3.38 -21.00
CA GLY A 413 -3.71 -2.80 -20.42
C GLY A 413 -4.22 -3.56 -19.17
N GLY A 414 -5.32 -3.09 -18.64
CA GLY A 414 -6.06 -3.71 -17.54
C GLY A 414 -7.54 -3.32 -17.58
N VAL A 415 -8.38 -4.09 -16.90
CA VAL A 415 -9.80 -3.78 -16.76
C VAL A 415 -9.96 -2.41 -16.09
N ASN A 416 -10.85 -1.58 -16.61
CA ASN A 416 -11.09 -0.24 -16.07
C ASN A 416 -12.32 -0.22 -15.13
N SER A 417 -12.44 0.86 -14.35
CA SER A 417 -13.51 1.04 -13.36
C SER A 417 -14.87 1.43 -13.96
N ALA A 418 -14.96 1.64 -15.27
CA ALA A 418 -16.14 2.12 -15.99
C ALA A 418 -16.67 3.49 -15.48
N SER A 419 -17.69 4.02 -16.17
CA SER A 419 -18.44 5.22 -15.75
C SER A 419 -19.71 4.83 -14.99
N VAL A 420 -20.35 5.80 -14.34
CA VAL A 420 -21.57 5.60 -13.56
C VAL A 420 -22.74 5.17 -14.45
N GLY A 421 -23.43 4.10 -14.05
CA GLY A 421 -24.55 3.53 -14.76
C GLY A 421 -25.82 4.34 -14.66
N LYS A 422 -26.61 4.30 -15.74
CA LYS A 422 -27.94 4.89 -15.85
C LYS A 422 -29.00 3.80 -15.94
N PHE A 423 -30.14 4.05 -15.31
CA PHE A 423 -31.24 3.10 -15.23
C PHE A 423 -32.53 3.76 -15.68
N ASN A 424 -33.41 2.99 -16.33
CA ASN A 424 -34.77 3.42 -16.65
C ASN A 424 -35.69 3.26 -15.42
N GLU A 425 -36.96 3.69 -15.56
CA GLU A 425 -37.98 3.60 -14.50
C GLU A 425 -38.26 2.16 -14.04
N LYS A 426 -37.96 1.16 -14.87
CA LYS A 426 -38.07 -0.27 -14.53
C LYS A 426 -36.85 -0.82 -13.80
N GLY A 427 -35.81 0.01 -13.58
CA GLY A 427 -34.54 -0.41 -12.98
C GLY A 427 -33.66 -1.26 -13.90
N GLU A 428 -33.86 -1.19 -15.21
CA GLU A 428 -33.01 -1.83 -16.21
C GLU A 428 -31.83 -0.89 -16.55
N PHE A 429 -30.63 -1.45 -16.67
CA PHE A 429 -29.45 -0.69 -17.08
C PHE A 429 -29.56 -0.29 -18.56
N ILE A 430 -29.39 1.00 -18.85
CA ILE A 430 -29.56 1.59 -20.19
C ILE A 430 -28.28 2.22 -20.75
N GLY A 431 -27.17 2.23 -19.99
CA GLY A 431 -25.90 2.79 -20.42
C GLY A 431 -25.21 3.58 -19.32
N THR A 432 -24.21 4.37 -19.72
CA THR A 432 -23.44 5.29 -18.85
C THR A 432 -23.32 6.66 -19.52
N ASP A 433 -22.61 7.61 -18.91
CA ASP A 433 -22.30 8.90 -19.57
C ASP A 433 -21.36 8.74 -20.77
N THR A 434 -20.54 7.68 -20.77
CA THR A 434 -19.52 7.44 -21.78
C THR A 434 -19.75 6.15 -22.58
N GLY A 435 -20.93 5.54 -22.48
CA GLY A 435 -21.24 4.31 -23.21
C GLY A 435 -22.73 4.08 -23.35
N GLU A 436 -23.13 3.48 -24.47
CA GLU A 436 -24.50 3.17 -24.79
C GLU A 436 -24.61 1.84 -25.53
N PHE A 437 -25.82 1.28 -25.61
CA PHE A 437 -26.09 0.09 -26.41
C PHE A 437 -26.27 0.44 -27.90
N ASP A 438 -25.62 -0.30 -28.78
CA ASP A 438 -25.85 -0.22 -30.21
C ASP A 438 -27.17 -0.94 -30.61
N LYS A 439 -27.53 -0.86 -31.90
CA LYS A 439 -28.73 -1.50 -32.47
C LYS A 439 -28.72 -3.03 -32.34
N HIS A 440 -27.59 -3.65 -32.04
CA HIS A 440 -27.40 -5.08 -31.84
C HIS A 440 -27.38 -5.51 -30.37
N GLY A 441 -27.60 -4.56 -29.45
CA GLY A 441 -27.57 -4.80 -28.01
C GLY A 441 -26.16 -4.94 -27.43
N ARG A 442 -25.12 -4.51 -28.14
CA ARG A 442 -23.75 -4.49 -27.65
C ARG A 442 -23.48 -3.17 -26.94
N PHE A 443 -22.85 -3.21 -25.81
CA PHE A 443 -22.40 -2.01 -25.12
C PHE A 443 -21.14 -1.45 -25.79
N VAL A 444 -21.17 -0.16 -26.15
CA VAL A 444 -20.09 0.54 -26.83
C VAL A 444 -19.69 1.74 -25.98
N ALA A 445 -18.47 1.72 -25.44
CA ALA A 445 -17.92 2.89 -24.76
C ALA A 445 -17.51 3.95 -25.79
N LYS A 446 -17.98 5.18 -25.61
CA LYS A 446 -17.68 6.32 -26.52
C LYS A 446 -16.29 6.93 -26.30
N ALA A 447 -15.70 6.74 -25.15
CA ALA A 447 -14.34 7.12 -24.82
C ALA A 447 -13.70 6.01 -24.00
N ALA A 448 -12.47 5.66 -24.36
CA ALA A 448 -11.67 4.83 -23.46
C ALA A 448 -11.53 5.58 -22.15
N ALA A 449 -12.00 4.98 -21.04
CA ALA A 449 -11.61 5.46 -19.73
C ALA A 449 -10.08 5.35 -19.67
N VAL A 450 -9.41 6.50 -19.64
CA VAL A 450 -7.94 6.51 -19.57
C VAL A 450 -7.57 5.71 -18.33
N ALA A 451 -6.86 4.62 -18.53
CA ALA A 451 -6.27 3.85 -17.44
C ALA A 451 -5.23 4.74 -16.76
N GLY A 452 -5.69 5.51 -15.78
CA GLY A 452 -4.82 6.33 -14.95
C GLY A 452 -4.30 5.48 -13.80
N THR A 453 -3.02 5.51 -13.57
CA THR A 453 -2.37 4.85 -12.44
C THR A 453 -2.57 5.58 -11.12
N GLY A 454 -3.27 6.73 -11.11
CA GLY A 454 -3.50 7.57 -9.95
C GLY A 454 -4.91 7.48 -9.38
N GLN A 455 -5.05 7.63 -8.07
CA GLN A 455 -6.34 7.63 -7.36
C GLN A 455 -7.26 8.79 -7.76
N SER A 456 -6.73 9.82 -8.45
CA SER A 456 -7.51 10.96 -8.94
C SER A 456 -8.64 10.61 -9.92
N TRP A 457 -8.55 9.47 -10.61
CA TRP A 457 -9.61 9.00 -11.51
C TRP A 457 -10.78 8.35 -10.77
N LEU A 458 -10.53 7.76 -9.59
CA LEU A 458 -11.59 7.27 -8.69
C LEU A 458 -12.49 8.42 -8.24
N GLN A 459 -11.93 9.58 -7.99
CA GLN A 459 -12.67 10.80 -7.61
C GLN A 459 -13.60 11.31 -8.71
N LYS A 460 -13.27 11.09 -9.99
CA LYS A 460 -14.10 11.54 -11.12
C LYS A 460 -15.33 10.66 -11.36
N ALA A 461 -15.25 9.39 -10.95
CA ALA A 461 -16.37 8.46 -11.10
C ALA A 461 -17.41 8.61 -9.98
N THR A 462 -17.02 9.20 -8.84
CA THR A 462 -17.91 9.44 -7.70
C THR A 462 -17.80 10.90 -7.26
N ASN A 463 -18.93 11.54 -6.96
CA ASN A 463 -18.93 12.90 -6.42
C ASN A 463 -18.60 12.94 -4.91
N TYR A 464 -18.44 11.78 -4.28
CA TYR A 464 -18.24 11.64 -2.84
C TYR A 464 -16.98 10.83 -2.57
N ALA A 465 -16.08 11.39 -1.78
CA ALA A 465 -14.90 10.70 -1.29
C ALA A 465 -14.34 11.42 -0.05
N PHE A 466 -13.61 10.69 0.79
CA PHE A 466 -12.90 11.24 1.94
C PHE A 466 -11.52 10.56 2.09
N PRO A 467 -10.55 11.18 2.80
CA PRO A 467 -9.22 10.61 2.95
C PRO A 467 -9.26 9.19 3.55
N VAL A 468 -8.56 8.24 2.93
CA VAL A 468 -8.57 6.83 3.34
C VAL A 468 -8.14 6.64 4.80
N ALA A 469 -7.19 7.46 5.27
CA ALA A 469 -6.73 7.41 6.65
C ALA A 469 -7.76 8.00 7.66
N ARG A 470 -8.95 8.43 7.20
CA ARG A 470 -10.05 8.94 8.03
C ARG A 470 -11.28 8.03 8.03
N ILE A 471 -11.15 6.77 7.59
CA ILE A 471 -12.28 5.83 7.51
C ILE A 471 -12.99 5.68 8.86
N ALA A 472 -12.26 5.45 9.93
CA ALA A 472 -12.87 5.28 11.27
C ALA A 472 -13.55 6.57 11.75
N ASP A 473 -12.91 7.73 11.56
CA ASP A 473 -13.48 9.03 11.90
C ASP A 473 -14.76 9.30 11.10
N ALA A 474 -14.77 9.00 9.80
CA ALA A 474 -15.92 9.18 8.93
C ALA A 474 -17.12 8.29 9.34
N LEU A 475 -16.86 7.03 9.64
CA LEU A 475 -17.91 6.09 10.08
C LEU A 475 -18.51 6.44 11.46
N LEU A 476 -17.68 7.02 12.35
CA LEU A 476 -18.11 7.40 13.70
C LEU A 476 -18.81 8.76 13.76
N HIS A 477 -18.52 9.68 12.82
CA HIS A 477 -18.96 11.07 12.85
C HIS A 477 -19.58 11.52 11.52
N PRO A 478 -20.67 10.90 11.05
CA PRO A 478 -21.40 11.37 9.87
C PRO A 478 -21.76 12.86 9.97
N GLY A 479 -21.60 13.60 8.89
CA GLY A 479 -21.86 15.04 8.84
C GLY A 479 -20.74 15.95 9.36
N LYS A 480 -19.68 15.38 9.94
CA LYS A 480 -18.48 16.16 10.32
C LYS A 480 -17.82 16.72 9.08
N VAL A 481 -17.43 17.99 9.15
CA VAL A 481 -16.68 18.68 8.07
C VAL A 481 -15.21 18.72 8.43
N ILE A 482 -14.34 18.29 7.51
CA ILE A 482 -12.90 18.40 7.64
C ILE A 482 -12.31 19.28 6.53
N ASP A 483 -11.12 19.81 6.78
CA ASP A 483 -10.29 20.42 5.76
C ASP A 483 -9.47 19.37 5.02
N HIS A 484 -9.24 19.55 3.72
CA HIS A 484 -8.36 18.70 2.92
C HIS A 484 -7.92 19.46 1.66
N ASP A 485 -6.64 19.79 1.56
CA ASP A 485 -6.04 20.48 0.41
C ASP A 485 -6.85 21.70 -0.09
N GLY A 486 -7.15 22.60 0.86
CA GLY A 486 -7.92 23.82 0.61
C GLY A 486 -9.42 23.61 0.38
N LYS A 487 -9.93 22.39 0.50
CA LYS A 487 -11.33 22.03 0.33
C LYS A 487 -11.97 21.65 1.67
N LYS A 488 -13.30 21.76 1.73
CA LYS A 488 -14.10 21.19 2.83
C LYS A 488 -14.72 19.88 2.36
N ILE A 489 -14.54 18.81 3.16
CA ILE A 489 -15.15 17.51 2.93
C ILE A 489 -16.10 17.23 4.07
N THR A 490 -17.35 16.90 3.73
CA THR A 490 -18.36 16.46 4.71
C THR A 490 -18.43 14.94 4.68
N TYR A 491 -18.28 14.29 5.84
CA TYR A 491 -18.39 12.85 5.95
C TYR A 491 -19.83 12.37 5.66
N PRO A 492 -19.99 11.38 4.77
CA PRO A 492 -21.30 10.80 4.49
C PRO A 492 -21.77 9.86 5.62
N ASP A 493 -23.08 9.58 5.66
CA ASP A 493 -23.67 8.57 6.57
C ASP A 493 -23.65 7.20 5.87
N ILE A 494 -22.59 6.42 6.10
CA ILE A 494 -22.38 5.12 5.49
C ILE A 494 -23.22 4.05 6.18
N ASP A 495 -24.06 3.34 5.41
CA ASP A 495 -24.90 2.23 5.84
C ASP A 495 -24.49 0.86 5.24
N PHE A 496 -23.75 0.91 4.14
CA PHE A 496 -23.31 -0.28 3.42
C PHE A 496 -21.84 -0.15 3.05
N ILE A 497 -21.02 -1.13 3.42
CA ILE A 497 -19.61 -1.25 2.99
C ILE A 497 -19.47 -2.47 2.08
N TYR A 498 -18.84 -2.29 0.93
CA TYR A 498 -18.35 -3.38 0.09
C TYR A 498 -16.82 -3.29 0.04
N TRP A 499 -16.13 -4.32 0.54
CA TRP A 499 -14.68 -4.30 0.64
C TRP A 499 -14.04 -5.49 -0.07
N VAL A 500 -13.14 -5.22 -1.00
CA VAL A 500 -12.42 -6.22 -1.80
C VAL A 500 -10.98 -5.81 -1.96
N GLY A 501 -10.05 -6.66 -1.51
CA GLY A 501 -8.62 -6.33 -1.45
C GLY A 501 -8.24 -5.43 -0.27
N GLY A 502 -7.11 -5.74 0.36
CA GLY A 502 -6.63 -5.09 1.57
C GLY A 502 -7.28 -5.60 2.85
N ASN A 503 -6.74 -5.18 3.98
CA ASN A 503 -7.14 -5.64 5.31
C ASN A 503 -7.22 -4.45 6.30
N PRO A 504 -8.27 -3.60 6.20
CA PRO A 504 -8.37 -2.35 6.94
C PRO A 504 -8.38 -2.53 8.47
N LEU A 505 -8.83 -3.68 8.98
CA LEU A 505 -8.81 -3.98 10.43
C LEU A 505 -7.40 -4.28 10.95
N VAL A 506 -6.40 -4.29 10.08
CA VAL A 506 -4.99 -4.46 10.43
C VAL A 506 -4.16 -3.24 10.05
N HIS A 507 -4.43 -2.61 8.90
CA HIS A 507 -3.59 -1.51 8.43
C HIS A 507 -4.07 -0.10 8.86
N HIS A 508 -5.31 0.05 9.33
CA HIS A 508 -5.79 1.33 9.88
C HIS A 508 -5.33 1.52 11.32
N GLN A 509 -5.05 2.78 11.70
CA GLN A 509 -4.61 3.14 13.05
C GLN A 509 -5.71 2.94 14.09
N ASP A 510 -5.33 2.84 15.36
CA ASP A 510 -6.24 2.63 16.50
C ASP A 510 -7.29 1.54 16.22
N THR A 511 -6.81 0.29 16.19
CA THR A 511 -7.66 -0.86 15.87
C THR A 511 -8.94 -0.89 16.75
N ASN A 512 -8.86 -0.51 18.03
CA ASN A 512 -10.02 -0.54 18.92
C ASN A 512 -11.07 0.50 18.53
N THR A 513 -10.66 1.68 18.08
CA THR A 513 -11.58 2.70 17.51
C THR A 513 -12.10 2.24 16.14
N ASN A 514 -11.26 1.63 15.31
CA ASN A 514 -11.66 1.12 14.00
C ASN A 514 -12.70 -0.03 14.13
N LEU A 515 -12.57 -0.93 15.12
CA LEU A 515 -13.57 -1.97 15.42
C LEU A 515 -14.93 -1.36 15.77
N LYS A 516 -14.96 -0.28 16.56
CA LYS A 516 -16.21 0.46 16.88
C LYS A 516 -16.80 1.08 15.61
N ALA A 517 -15.98 1.67 14.76
CA ALA A 517 -16.38 2.28 13.49
C ALA A 517 -17.01 1.24 12.54
N TRP A 518 -16.37 0.09 12.36
CA TRP A 518 -16.88 -0.98 11.50
C TRP A 518 -18.15 -1.69 12.06
N ARG A 519 -18.55 -1.41 13.28
CA ARG A 519 -19.84 -1.82 13.86
C ARG A 519 -20.98 -0.81 13.64
N LYS A 520 -20.72 0.31 12.92
CA LYS A 520 -21.76 1.30 12.60
C LYS A 520 -22.60 0.96 11.37
N PRO A 521 -22.01 0.64 10.19
CA PRO A 521 -22.80 0.33 9.02
C PRO A 521 -23.69 -0.89 9.23
N ARG A 522 -24.88 -0.88 8.63
CA ARG A 522 -25.84 -2.00 8.73
C ARG A 522 -25.32 -3.25 8.00
N THR A 523 -24.66 -3.07 6.86
CA THR A 523 -24.18 -4.18 6.01
C THR A 523 -22.71 -4.02 5.67
N VAL A 524 -21.94 -5.10 5.84
CA VAL A 524 -20.53 -5.19 5.40
C VAL A 524 -20.35 -6.47 4.58
N VAL A 525 -19.97 -6.32 3.31
CA VAL A 525 -19.68 -7.42 2.39
C VAL A 525 -18.18 -7.44 2.10
N VAL A 526 -17.57 -8.62 2.17
CA VAL A 526 -16.13 -8.80 1.95
C VAL A 526 -15.88 -9.96 0.99
N HIS A 527 -14.97 -9.75 0.02
CA HIS A 527 -14.33 -10.84 -0.70
C HIS A 527 -12.97 -11.11 -0.07
N GLU A 528 -12.72 -12.35 0.33
CA GLU A 528 -11.45 -12.70 0.98
C GLU A 528 -11.09 -14.17 0.76
N ALA A 529 -9.82 -14.43 0.56
CA ALA A 529 -9.32 -15.80 0.46
C ALA A 529 -9.12 -16.44 1.85
N TYR A 530 -8.88 -15.63 2.87
CA TYR A 530 -8.48 -16.05 4.22
C TYR A 530 -9.39 -15.48 5.30
N TRP A 531 -9.45 -16.15 6.46
CA TRP A 531 -10.13 -15.62 7.65
C TRP A 531 -9.32 -14.49 8.31
N THR A 532 -9.14 -13.40 7.58
CA THR A 532 -8.49 -12.18 8.10
C THR A 532 -9.36 -11.49 9.16
N PRO A 533 -8.80 -10.58 9.97
CA PRO A 533 -9.58 -9.73 10.85
C PRO A 533 -10.71 -8.98 10.12
N THR A 534 -10.48 -8.53 8.90
CA THR A 534 -11.51 -7.86 8.08
C THR A 534 -12.64 -8.80 7.68
N ALA A 535 -12.34 -10.03 7.26
CA ALA A 535 -13.35 -11.04 6.96
C ALA A 535 -14.21 -11.34 8.22
N LYS A 536 -13.58 -11.45 9.40
CA LYS A 536 -14.29 -11.66 10.66
C LYS A 536 -15.21 -10.50 11.06
N MET A 537 -14.95 -9.30 10.58
CA MET A 537 -15.76 -8.09 10.82
C MET A 537 -16.80 -7.82 9.72
N ALA A 538 -17.03 -8.77 8.82
CA ALA A 538 -18.07 -8.70 7.78
C ALA A 538 -19.40 -9.34 8.24
N ASP A 539 -20.42 -9.15 7.42
CA ASP A 539 -21.73 -9.84 7.52
C ASP A 539 -21.85 -10.92 6.47
N ILE A 540 -21.29 -10.70 5.27
CA ILE A 540 -21.27 -11.62 4.14
C ILE A 540 -19.83 -11.73 3.63
N VAL A 541 -19.34 -12.96 3.52
CA VAL A 541 -17.99 -13.24 3.01
C VAL A 541 -18.06 -14.21 1.85
N PHE A 542 -17.53 -13.80 0.70
CA PHE A 542 -17.32 -14.66 -0.45
C PHE A 542 -15.89 -15.20 -0.44
N PRO A 543 -15.71 -16.54 -0.52
CA PRO A 543 -14.39 -17.14 -0.71
C PRO A 543 -13.88 -16.84 -2.11
N VAL A 544 -12.67 -16.27 -2.20
CA VAL A 544 -12.07 -15.93 -3.50
C VAL A 544 -10.80 -16.71 -3.78
N THR A 545 -10.49 -16.81 -5.06
CA THR A 545 -9.24 -17.41 -5.56
C THR A 545 -8.05 -16.52 -5.22
N THR A 546 -6.90 -17.15 -5.01
CA THR A 546 -5.60 -16.47 -5.07
C THR A 546 -5.14 -16.37 -6.53
N GLU A 547 -4.08 -15.62 -6.80
CA GLU A 547 -3.44 -15.51 -8.12
C GLU A 547 -2.93 -16.86 -8.66
N TYR A 548 -2.78 -17.87 -7.83
CA TYR A 548 -2.33 -19.22 -8.23
C TYR A 548 -3.43 -20.13 -8.73
N GLU A 549 -4.68 -19.73 -8.53
CA GLU A 549 -5.89 -20.53 -8.81
C GLU A 549 -6.66 -20.03 -10.05
N ARG A 550 -6.08 -19.05 -10.78
CA ARG A 550 -6.69 -18.44 -11.97
C ARG A 550 -5.63 -18.01 -12.98
N ASN A 551 -6.06 -17.70 -14.20
CA ASN A 551 -5.17 -17.10 -15.19
C ASN A 551 -5.17 -15.57 -15.06
N ASP A 552 -4.06 -14.96 -15.38
CA ASP A 552 -3.91 -13.51 -15.47
C ASP A 552 -2.67 -13.15 -16.32
N ILE A 553 -2.37 -11.90 -16.45
CA ILE A 553 -1.18 -11.36 -17.08
C ILE A 553 -0.69 -10.15 -16.28
N THR A 554 0.61 -9.98 -16.15
CA THR A 554 1.20 -8.84 -15.43
C THR A 554 2.48 -8.34 -16.08
N MET A 555 2.95 -7.19 -15.61
CA MET A 555 4.30 -6.68 -15.86
C MET A 555 5.13 -6.76 -14.58
N THR A 556 6.45 -6.72 -14.72
CA THR A 556 7.35 -6.62 -13.58
C THR A 556 7.86 -5.20 -13.39
N GLY A 557 8.08 -4.83 -12.13
CA GLY A 557 8.66 -3.56 -11.69
C GLY A 557 7.88 -2.35 -12.17
N ASP A 558 7.36 -1.54 -11.28
CA ASP A 558 6.50 -0.41 -11.68
C ASP A 558 7.25 0.71 -12.43
N TYR A 559 8.58 0.73 -12.30
CA TYR A 559 9.45 1.69 -12.99
C TYR A 559 10.28 1.05 -14.11
N SER A 560 10.81 -0.14 -13.87
CA SER A 560 11.63 -0.86 -14.86
C SER A 560 10.83 -1.38 -16.05
N ASN A 561 9.59 -1.82 -15.84
CA ASN A 561 8.71 -2.40 -16.87
C ASN A 561 9.43 -3.46 -17.73
N MET A 562 10.25 -4.30 -17.08
CA MET A 562 11.19 -5.17 -17.78
C MET A 562 10.51 -6.36 -18.45
N ASN A 563 9.44 -6.91 -17.85
CA ASN A 563 8.84 -8.14 -18.33
C ASN A 563 7.33 -8.03 -18.50
N ILE A 564 6.79 -8.75 -19.49
CA ILE A 564 5.41 -9.19 -19.55
C ILE A 564 5.38 -10.67 -19.16
N VAL A 565 4.56 -11.03 -18.18
CA VAL A 565 4.54 -12.35 -17.55
C VAL A 565 3.19 -13.04 -17.71
N PRO A 566 3.13 -14.25 -18.30
CA PRO A 566 1.92 -15.05 -18.28
C PRO A 566 1.72 -15.61 -16.86
N MET A 567 0.63 -15.26 -16.21
CA MET A 567 0.26 -15.82 -14.91
C MET A 567 -0.72 -16.97 -15.13
N LYS A 568 -0.17 -18.16 -15.38
CA LYS A 568 -1.03 -19.33 -15.59
C LYS A 568 -1.57 -19.86 -14.28
N GLN A 569 -2.80 -20.37 -14.34
CA GLN A 569 -3.39 -21.14 -13.25
C GLN A 569 -2.48 -22.32 -12.88
N VAL A 570 -2.07 -22.36 -11.62
CA VAL A 570 -1.13 -23.36 -11.08
C VAL A 570 -1.87 -24.58 -10.54
N VAL A 571 -2.97 -24.34 -9.81
CA VAL A 571 -3.81 -25.38 -9.17
C VAL A 571 -5.27 -25.08 -9.40
N GLU A 572 -6.11 -26.08 -9.21
CA GLU A 572 -7.56 -25.90 -9.22
C GLU A 572 -8.04 -25.00 -8.07
N LYS A 573 -9.18 -24.34 -8.28
CA LYS A 573 -9.78 -23.43 -7.31
C LYS A 573 -10.08 -24.17 -6.01
N TYR A 574 -9.75 -23.52 -4.89
CA TYR A 574 -9.91 -24.11 -3.58
C TYR A 574 -11.38 -24.14 -3.16
N ARG A 575 -11.96 -25.34 -3.07
CA ARG A 575 -13.37 -25.53 -2.65
C ARG A 575 -14.35 -24.70 -3.49
N GLU A 576 -15.12 -23.81 -2.86
CA GLU A 576 -16.10 -22.94 -3.53
C GLU A 576 -15.54 -21.58 -3.95
N ALA A 577 -14.24 -21.37 -3.83
CA ALA A 577 -13.62 -20.11 -4.21
C ALA A 577 -13.91 -19.76 -5.68
N LYS A 578 -14.27 -18.52 -5.90
CA LYS A 578 -14.53 -17.95 -7.23
C LYS A 578 -13.66 -16.74 -7.46
N ASP A 579 -13.40 -16.41 -8.71
CA ASP A 579 -12.69 -15.19 -9.05
C ASP A 579 -13.57 -13.97 -8.75
N ASP A 580 -12.97 -12.88 -8.34
CA ASP A 580 -13.69 -11.62 -8.16
C ASP A 580 -14.46 -11.22 -9.41
N TYR A 581 -13.86 -11.43 -10.60
CA TYR A 581 -14.51 -11.18 -11.88
C TYR A 581 -15.81 -11.98 -12.05
N GLN A 582 -15.81 -13.26 -11.66
CA GLN A 582 -16.98 -14.13 -11.71
C GLN A 582 -18.06 -13.68 -10.71
N ILE A 583 -17.67 -13.36 -9.47
CA ILE A 583 -18.61 -12.90 -8.43
C ILE A 583 -19.31 -11.61 -8.88
N PHE A 584 -18.57 -10.64 -9.39
CA PHE A 584 -19.17 -9.39 -9.87
C PHE A 584 -19.99 -9.57 -11.15
N THR A 585 -19.60 -10.50 -12.03
CA THR A 585 -20.42 -10.89 -13.19
C THR A 585 -21.80 -11.41 -12.74
N ASP A 586 -21.84 -12.29 -11.73
CA ASP A 586 -23.07 -12.84 -11.19
C ASP A 586 -23.89 -11.80 -10.40
N LEU A 587 -23.22 -10.91 -9.68
CA LEU A 587 -23.87 -9.74 -9.04
C LEU A 587 -24.51 -8.81 -10.08
N CYS A 588 -23.85 -8.54 -11.21
CA CYS A 588 -24.44 -7.77 -12.30
C CYS A 588 -25.74 -8.38 -12.83
N LYS A 589 -25.75 -9.70 -13.03
CA LYS A 589 -26.96 -10.44 -13.46
C LYS A 589 -28.10 -10.32 -12.44
N ALA A 590 -27.77 -10.42 -11.15
CA ALA A 590 -28.75 -10.33 -10.06
C ALA A 590 -29.21 -8.89 -9.80
N TYR A 591 -28.34 -7.91 -10.09
CA TYR A 591 -28.61 -6.49 -9.80
C TYR A 591 -29.54 -5.87 -10.84
N ALA A 592 -29.23 -5.94 -12.13
CA ALA A 592 -30.08 -5.34 -13.15
C ALA A 592 -29.94 -6.03 -14.50
N LYS A 593 -31.05 -6.09 -15.25
CA LYS A 593 -31.04 -6.55 -16.63
C LYS A 593 -30.05 -5.70 -17.46
N ASN A 594 -29.33 -6.33 -18.37
CA ASN A 594 -28.31 -5.76 -19.26
C ASN A 594 -27.01 -5.26 -18.58
N LEU A 595 -26.95 -5.13 -17.25
CA LEU A 595 -25.78 -4.63 -16.55
C LEU A 595 -24.53 -5.50 -16.81
N VAL A 596 -24.71 -6.82 -16.86
CA VAL A 596 -23.62 -7.77 -17.11
C VAL A 596 -22.95 -7.56 -18.48
N VAL A 597 -23.69 -7.11 -19.49
CA VAL A 597 -23.15 -6.87 -20.84
C VAL A 597 -22.10 -5.75 -20.79
N ALA A 598 -22.38 -4.67 -20.06
CA ALA A 598 -21.41 -3.58 -19.89
C ALA A 598 -20.25 -4.00 -18.95
N TYR A 599 -20.54 -4.77 -17.91
CA TYR A 599 -19.51 -5.23 -16.97
C TYR A 599 -18.46 -6.11 -17.65
N THR A 600 -18.90 -7.08 -18.46
CA THR A 600 -18.05 -8.04 -19.15
C THR A 600 -17.56 -7.55 -20.52
N ASP A 601 -17.87 -6.30 -20.90
CA ASP A 601 -17.61 -5.77 -22.23
C ASP A 601 -18.07 -6.76 -23.33
N ASN A 602 -19.39 -7.00 -23.34
CA ASN A 602 -20.07 -7.88 -24.29
C ASN A 602 -19.79 -9.38 -24.14
N GLY A 603 -19.54 -9.83 -22.91
CA GLY A 603 -19.43 -11.26 -22.60
C GLY A 603 -18.01 -11.81 -22.57
N LYS A 604 -16.99 -10.95 -22.53
CA LYS A 604 -15.59 -11.37 -22.37
C LYS A 604 -15.40 -12.16 -21.08
N ASP A 605 -14.69 -13.25 -21.17
CA ASP A 605 -14.16 -13.99 -20.02
C ASP A 605 -12.72 -13.52 -19.64
N GLU A 606 -12.11 -14.15 -18.65
CA GLU A 606 -10.76 -13.78 -18.22
C GLU A 606 -9.73 -13.92 -19.33
N PHE A 607 -9.87 -14.98 -20.16
CA PHE A 607 -8.90 -15.29 -21.20
C PHE A 607 -9.03 -14.34 -22.40
N ASP A 608 -10.26 -13.89 -22.73
CA ASP A 608 -10.50 -12.85 -23.72
C ASP A 608 -9.80 -11.55 -23.37
N TRP A 609 -9.86 -11.15 -22.08
CA TRP A 609 -9.16 -9.97 -21.56
C TRP A 609 -7.64 -10.12 -21.62
N ILE A 610 -7.10 -11.26 -21.18
CA ILE A 610 -5.65 -11.52 -21.20
C ILE A 610 -5.13 -11.42 -22.64
N LYS A 611 -5.83 -12.07 -23.57
CA LYS A 611 -5.47 -12.06 -24.99
C LYS A 611 -5.54 -10.66 -25.58
N GLU A 612 -6.58 -9.92 -25.32
CA GLU A 612 -6.75 -8.55 -25.84
C GLU A 612 -5.62 -7.62 -25.37
N TYR A 613 -5.25 -7.67 -24.10
CA TYR A 613 -4.17 -6.83 -23.57
C TYR A 613 -2.80 -7.22 -24.12
N TYR A 614 -2.57 -8.51 -24.26
CA TYR A 614 -1.33 -8.98 -24.88
C TYR A 614 -1.25 -8.64 -26.38
N ASP A 615 -2.32 -8.84 -27.14
CA ASP A 615 -2.35 -8.53 -28.57
C ASP A 615 -2.17 -7.03 -28.83
N ALA A 616 -2.73 -6.16 -27.97
CA ALA A 616 -2.51 -4.73 -28.06
C ALA A 616 -1.04 -4.36 -27.81
N ALA A 617 -0.39 -4.95 -26.81
CA ALA A 617 1.03 -4.77 -26.52
C ALA A 617 1.90 -5.34 -27.66
N TYR A 618 1.54 -6.50 -28.19
CA TYR A 618 2.24 -7.09 -29.33
C TYR A 618 2.17 -6.20 -30.58
N ALA A 619 1.00 -5.62 -30.86
CA ALA A 619 0.83 -4.67 -31.96
C ALA A 619 1.70 -3.42 -31.80
N GLN A 620 1.81 -2.86 -30.57
CA GLN A 620 2.70 -1.74 -30.29
C GLN A 620 4.16 -2.07 -30.59
N VAL A 621 4.65 -3.23 -30.12
CA VAL A 621 6.03 -3.68 -30.35
C VAL A 621 6.29 -3.88 -31.84
N LYS A 622 5.34 -4.44 -32.60
CA LYS A 622 5.50 -4.64 -34.06
C LYS A 622 5.46 -3.35 -34.87
N ALA A 623 4.80 -2.31 -34.37
CA ALA A 623 4.75 -1.01 -35.03
C ALA A 623 6.03 -0.18 -34.85
N VAL A 624 6.88 -0.51 -33.87
CA VAL A 624 8.10 0.23 -33.54
C VAL A 624 9.31 -0.71 -33.66
N PRO A 625 10.04 -0.69 -34.79
CA PRO A 625 11.15 -1.62 -35.04
C PRO A 625 12.27 -1.57 -33.98
N GLU A 626 12.43 -0.42 -33.31
CA GLU A 626 13.43 -0.23 -32.26
C GLU A 626 13.06 -0.97 -30.97
N LEU A 627 11.81 -1.35 -30.81
CA LEU A 627 11.33 -2.20 -29.71
C LEU A 627 11.53 -3.69 -30.03
N ALA A 628 12.47 -4.04 -30.92
CA ALA A 628 12.74 -5.42 -31.30
C ALA A 628 12.86 -6.30 -30.06
N SER A 629 11.85 -7.08 -29.81
CA SER A 629 11.75 -8.03 -28.70
C SER A 629 11.48 -9.42 -29.29
N ASP A 630 11.78 -10.44 -28.52
CA ASP A 630 11.40 -11.82 -28.80
C ASP A 630 9.89 -12.05 -28.63
N MET A 631 9.09 -10.98 -28.60
CA MET A 631 7.67 -11.05 -28.40
C MET A 631 6.99 -11.81 -29.55
N LYS A 632 6.29 -12.89 -29.20
CA LYS A 632 5.63 -13.82 -30.10
C LYS A 632 4.14 -13.56 -30.16
N PRO A 633 3.42 -14.12 -31.15
CA PRO A 633 1.96 -14.15 -31.12
C PRO A 633 1.44 -14.77 -29.82
N PHE A 634 0.23 -14.39 -29.41
CA PHE A 634 -0.34 -14.74 -28.10
C PHE A 634 -0.30 -16.25 -27.82
N GLU A 635 -0.71 -17.09 -28.78
CA GLU A 635 -0.78 -18.53 -28.59
C GLU A 635 0.60 -19.16 -28.32
N GLU A 636 1.63 -18.68 -28.98
CA GLU A 636 3.01 -19.15 -28.75
C GLU A 636 3.51 -18.68 -27.37
N PHE A 637 3.34 -17.39 -27.06
CA PHE A 637 3.71 -16.82 -25.76
C PHE A 637 3.04 -17.57 -24.61
N TRP A 638 1.72 -17.76 -24.72
CA TRP A 638 0.96 -18.43 -23.68
C TRP A 638 1.38 -19.89 -23.52
N ASN A 639 1.57 -20.62 -24.65
CA ASN A 639 1.95 -22.04 -24.60
C ASN A 639 3.38 -22.24 -24.07
N GLU A 640 4.33 -21.37 -24.43
CA GLU A 640 5.70 -21.46 -23.94
C GLU A 640 5.81 -21.19 -22.44
N ASN A 641 4.88 -20.48 -21.85
CA ASN A 641 4.86 -20.10 -20.43
C ASN A 641 6.20 -19.48 -19.98
N LYS A 642 6.65 -18.48 -20.74
CA LYS A 642 7.88 -17.73 -20.47
C LYS A 642 7.61 -16.24 -20.48
N PRO A 643 8.32 -15.43 -19.68
CA PRO A 643 8.16 -13.98 -19.74
C PRO A 643 8.74 -13.46 -21.05
N VAL A 644 8.13 -12.39 -21.58
CA VAL A 644 8.78 -11.49 -22.54
C VAL A 644 9.69 -10.54 -21.77
N THR A 645 10.91 -10.31 -22.24
CA THR A 645 11.86 -9.43 -21.57
C THR A 645 12.26 -8.29 -22.50
N PHE A 646 12.24 -7.06 -21.99
CA PHE A 646 12.67 -5.86 -22.68
C PHE A 646 13.97 -5.34 -22.09
N ALA A 647 14.77 -4.66 -22.91
CA ALA A 647 15.99 -4.01 -22.47
C ALA A 647 15.76 -2.51 -22.22
N SER A 648 16.55 -1.93 -21.34
CA SER A 648 16.62 -0.47 -21.18
C SER A 648 17.28 0.18 -22.40
N SER A 649 17.08 1.49 -22.55
CA SER A 649 17.77 2.29 -23.55
C SER A 649 18.85 3.14 -22.90
N GLN A 650 19.79 3.62 -23.72
CA GLN A 650 20.81 4.55 -23.26
C GLN A 650 20.21 5.81 -22.61
N ASP A 651 19.08 6.30 -23.13
CA ASP A 651 18.38 7.45 -22.54
C ASP A 651 17.84 7.12 -21.15
N SER A 652 17.27 5.91 -20.96
CA SER A 652 16.78 5.46 -19.66
C SER A 652 17.93 5.20 -18.68
N ASP A 653 19.04 4.64 -19.17
CA ASP A 653 20.24 4.40 -18.33
C ASP A 653 20.87 5.71 -17.85
N ASN A 654 20.81 6.76 -18.67
CA ASN A 654 21.37 8.08 -18.39
C ASN A 654 20.36 9.09 -17.82
N TRP A 655 19.14 8.66 -17.52
CA TRP A 655 18.07 9.56 -17.11
C TRP A 655 18.31 10.18 -15.72
N VAL A 656 18.11 11.49 -15.65
CA VAL A 656 18.28 12.30 -14.43
C VAL A 656 16.95 12.96 -14.08
N ARG A 657 16.43 12.69 -12.88
CA ARG A 657 15.22 13.34 -12.38
C ARG A 657 15.44 14.85 -12.27
N LEU A 658 14.53 15.64 -12.82
CA LEU A 658 14.61 17.12 -12.91
C LEU A 658 15.83 17.63 -13.69
N GLY A 659 16.47 16.81 -14.55
CA GLY A 659 17.58 17.23 -15.38
C GLY A 659 17.19 18.29 -16.39
N GLU A 660 16.09 18.12 -17.12
CA GLU A 660 15.58 19.09 -18.10
C GLU A 660 15.19 20.43 -17.42
N PHE A 661 14.55 20.36 -16.24
CA PHE A 661 14.29 21.56 -15.43
C PHE A 661 15.57 22.30 -15.04
N ARG A 662 16.62 21.57 -14.70
CA ARG A 662 17.93 22.14 -14.37
C ARG A 662 18.57 22.82 -15.59
N GLU A 663 18.43 22.23 -16.77
CA GLU A 663 18.98 22.76 -18.03
C GLU A 663 18.29 24.08 -18.40
N ASP A 664 16.97 24.13 -18.33
CA ASP A 664 16.19 25.34 -18.62
C ASP A 664 14.89 25.37 -17.77
N PRO A 665 14.88 26.05 -16.63
CA PRO A 665 13.72 26.08 -15.73
C PRO A 665 12.52 26.88 -16.29
N VAL A 666 12.73 27.67 -17.37
CA VAL A 666 11.64 28.39 -18.03
C VAL A 666 10.95 27.51 -19.07
N LEU A 667 11.75 26.82 -19.88
CA LEU A 667 11.22 25.90 -20.90
C LEU A 667 10.60 24.66 -20.27
N ASN A 668 11.22 24.13 -19.23
CA ASN A 668 10.81 22.92 -18.52
C ASN A 668 10.28 23.25 -17.11
N ALA A 669 9.46 24.31 -17.03
CA ALA A 669 8.88 24.75 -15.77
C ALA A 669 8.13 23.63 -15.04
N LEU A 670 8.26 23.61 -13.71
CA LEU A 670 7.53 22.67 -12.87
C LEU A 670 6.03 22.97 -12.82
N GLY A 671 5.22 22.01 -12.41
CA GLY A 671 3.76 22.17 -12.26
C GLY A 671 3.31 23.02 -11.07
N THR A 672 4.22 23.73 -10.40
CA THR A 672 3.94 24.69 -9.33
C THR A 672 3.43 26.02 -9.89
N PRO A 673 2.73 26.86 -9.10
CA PRO A 673 2.32 28.20 -9.54
C PRO A 673 3.47 29.09 -10.02
N SER A 674 4.65 28.99 -9.41
CA SER A 674 5.84 29.75 -9.81
C SER A 674 6.59 29.13 -11.01
N GLY A 675 6.31 27.87 -11.37
CA GLY A 675 7.11 27.09 -12.29
C GLY A 675 8.45 26.60 -11.71
N LEU A 676 8.77 26.93 -10.47
CA LEU A 676 9.99 26.63 -9.75
C LEU A 676 9.75 25.69 -8.55
N ILE A 677 10.80 25.30 -7.86
CA ILE A 677 10.70 24.59 -6.58
C ILE A 677 10.20 25.57 -5.52
N GLU A 678 9.03 25.32 -4.94
CA GLU A 678 8.45 26.21 -3.93
C GLU A 678 8.94 25.86 -2.51
N ILE A 679 9.90 26.63 -2.01
CA ILE A 679 10.31 26.60 -0.61
C ILE A 679 9.28 27.32 0.26
N TYR A 680 8.55 28.26 -0.32
CA TYR A 680 7.37 28.91 0.25
C TYR A 680 6.20 28.78 -0.72
N SER A 681 5.05 28.29 -0.24
CA SER A 681 3.85 28.14 -1.07
C SER A 681 2.78 29.18 -0.70
N ASP A 682 2.57 30.15 -1.60
CA ASP A 682 1.48 31.13 -1.46
C ASP A 682 0.10 30.46 -1.50
N THR A 683 0.01 29.27 -2.09
CA THR A 683 -1.23 28.50 -2.13
C THR A 683 -1.57 27.95 -0.74
N ILE A 684 -0.61 27.37 -0.05
CA ILE A 684 -0.79 26.85 1.32
C ILE A 684 -1.01 28.01 2.30
N GLU A 685 -0.31 29.15 2.12
CA GLU A 685 -0.53 30.35 2.93
C GLU A 685 -1.99 30.79 2.93
N LYS A 686 -2.62 30.83 1.74
CA LYS A 686 -4.03 31.21 1.59
C LYS A 686 -5.01 30.24 2.24
N MET A 687 -4.63 28.98 2.46
CA MET A 687 -5.45 28.01 3.18
C MET A 687 -5.53 28.32 4.68
N GLY A 688 -4.51 28.97 5.24
CA GLY A 688 -4.51 29.49 6.61
C GLY A 688 -4.45 28.40 7.69
N TYR A 689 -3.89 27.23 7.38
CA TYR A 689 -3.79 26.13 8.34
C TYR A 689 -2.75 26.41 9.42
N ASP A 690 -3.10 26.15 10.67
CA ASP A 690 -2.22 26.33 11.83
C ASP A 690 -1.20 25.20 12.00
N ASP A 691 -1.51 24.02 11.46
CA ASP A 691 -0.74 22.78 11.57
C ASP A 691 0.05 22.43 10.30
N CYS A 692 -0.04 23.26 9.24
CA CYS A 692 0.79 23.19 8.05
C CYS A 692 1.02 24.61 7.51
N LYS A 693 2.18 25.18 7.75
CA LYS A 693 2.53 26.54 7.30
C LYS A 693 2.97 26.55 5.84
N ALA A 694 3.14 27.77 5.31
CA ALA A 694 3.51 28.00 3.91
C ALA A 694 4.97 27.63 3.56
N HIS A 695 5.74 27.12 4.48
CA HIS A 695 7.14 26.70 4.32
C HIS A 695 7.45 25.54 5.28
N PRO A 696 8.56 24.81 5.08
CA PRO A 696 8.98 23.78 6.04
C PRO A 696 9.08 24.34 7.46
N THR A 697 8.37 23.70 8.38
CA THR A 697 8.26 24.16 9.77
C THR A 697 8.38 22.99 10.72
N TRP A 698 9.13 23.18 11.81
CA TRP A 698 9.12 22.24 12.91
C TRP A 698 7.86 22.43 13.74
N PHE A 699 7.10 21.38 13.84
CA PHE A 699 5.98 21.25 14.77
C PHE A 699 6.30 20.12 15.76
N GLU A 700 6.06 20.37 17.03
CA GLU A 700 6.23 19.32 18.04
C GLU A 700 5.17 18.24 17.85
N PRO A 701 5.55 16.95 17.68
CA PRO A 701 4.59 15.88 17.55
C PRO A 701 3.75 15.69 18.82
N ILE A 702 2.52 15.22 18.67
CA ILE A 702 1.60 14.99 19.79
C ILE A 702 2.10 13.95 20.81
N GLU A 703 2.89 12.99 20.34
CA GLU A 703 3.64 12.02 21.16
C GLU A 703 5.05 11.87 20.61
N TRP A 704 6.07 12.14 21.42
CA TRP A 704 7.47 11.93 21.06
C TRP A 704 8.38 11.92 22.30
N LEU A 705 9.62 11.45 22.15
CA LEU A 705 10.55 11.27 23.27
C LEU A 705 11.01 12.58 23.92
N GLY A 706 10.93 13.70 23.23
CA GLY A 706 11.34 15.03 23.76
C GLY A 706 10.29 15.75 24.58
N MET A 707 9.08 15.22 24.71
CA MET A 707 8.01 15.82 25.52
C MET A 707 8.40 15.91 26.99
N LYS A 708 8.05 17.02 27.64
CA LYS A 708 8.27 17.22 29.09
C LYS A 708 7.41 16.24 29.90
N ASP A 709 6.14 16.13 29.58
CA ASP A 709 5.17 15.27 30.28
C ASP A 709 4.71 14.14 29.33
N LYS A 710 5.59 13.17 29.13
CA LYS A 710 5.35 12.05 28.21
C LYS A 710 4.24 11.12 28.75
N PRO A 711 3.25 10.76 27.93
CA PRO A 711 2.21 9.80 28.35
C PRO A 711 2.75 8.38 28.52
N ALA A 712 3.91 8.05 27.92
CA ALA A 712 4.58 6.76 28.06
C ALA A 712 6.08 6.87 27.76
N LYS A 713 6.84 5.80 28.04
CA LYS A 713 8.31 5.82 28.11
C LYS A 713 8.98 5.62 26.75
N TYR A 714 8.44 4.72 25.90
CA TYR A 714 9.08 4.27 24.67
C TYR A 714 8.36 4.77 23.44
N HIS A 715 9.11 5.12 22.39
CA HIS A 715 8.56 5.47 21.09
C HIS A 715 8.51 4.23 20.19
N MET A 716 7.34 3.90 19.67
CA MET A 716 7.17 2.77 18.74
C MET A 716 7.30 3.21 17.30
N ILE A 717 8.12 2.47 16.54
CA ILE A 717 8.13 2.51 15.08
C ILE A 717 7.45 1.24 14.56
N SER A 718 6.33 1.40 13.85
CA SER A 718 5.60 0.32 13.20
C SER A 718 6.11 0.12 11.77
N ALA A 719 7.37 -0.30 11.65
CA ALA A 719 8.03 -0.45 10.36
C ALA A 719 7.37 -1.51 9.47
N HIS A 720 7.55 -1.38 8.13
CA HIS A 720 7.17 -2.43 7.19
C HIS A 720 7.84 -3.76 7.58
N PRO A 721 7.10 -4.88 7.63
CA PRO A 721 7.67 -6.17 7.99
C PRO A 721 8.64 -6.67 6.92
N THR A 722 9.71 -7.31 7.36
CA THR A 722 10.70 -7.92 6.48
C THR A 722 10.18 -9.19 5.80
N ASP A 723 9.33 -9.94 6.51
CA ASP A 723 8.90 -11.30 6.14
C ASP A 723 7.41 -11.38 5.75
N ARG A 724 6.81 -10.25 5.38
CA ARG A 724 5.43 -10.15 4.90
C ARG A 724 5.29 -9.00 3.91
N LEU A 725 4.22 -9.02 3.11
CA LEU A 725 3.70 -7.83 2.45
C LEU A 725 2.54 -7.31 3.30
N HIS A 726 2.79 -6.30 4.13
CA HIS A 726 1.83 -5.81 5.11
C HIS A 726 1.21 -6.97 5.92
N SER A 727 -0.07 -7.28 5.75
CA SER A 727 -0.73 -8.41 6.41
C SER A 727 -0.77 -9.70 5.59
N GLN A 728 -0.31 -9.70 4.34
CA GLN A 728 -0.20 -10.92 3.53
C GLN A 728 0.95 -11.80 4.03
N LEU A 729 0.86 -13.10 3.83
CA LEU A 729 1.80 -14.12 4.30
C LEU A 729 1.81 -14.32 5.84
N SER A 730 1.02 -13.56 6.60
CA SER A 730 0.96 -13.68 8.08
C SER A 730 0.52 -15.07 8.56
N GLN A 731 -0.25 -15.81 7.74
CA GLN A 731 -0.72 -17.17 8.04
C GLN A 731 0.25 -18.27 7.58
N THR A 732 1.34 -17.91 6.90
CA THR A 732 2.28 -18.90 6.36
C THR A 732 3.29 -19.41 7.39
N SER A 733 3.95 -20.52 7.09
CA SER A 733 5.04 -21.06 7.93
C SER A 733 6.32 -20.20 7.90
N LEU A 734 6.38 -19.16 7.07
CA LEU A 734 7.42 -18.15 7.17
C LEU A 734 7.43 -17.50 8.56
N ARG A 735 6.25 -17.34 9.17
CA ARG A 735 6.09 -16.84 10.52
C ARG A 735 6.90 -17.64 11.55
N ASP A 736 6.98 -18.95 11.41
CA ASP A 736 7.70 -19.84 12.35
C ASP A 736 9.21 -19.51 12.41
N LYS A 737 9.74 -18.80 11.39
CA LYS A 737 11.15 -18.42 11.34
C LYS A 737 11.48 -17.14 12.11
N TYR A 738 10.52 -16.21 12.25
CA TYR A 738 10.77 -14.93 12.90
C TYR A 738 9.97 -14.71 14.18
N ALA A 739 8.86 -15.41 14.38
CA ALA A 739 8.03 -15.25 15.56
C ALA A 739 8.79 -15.63 16.84
N ILE A 740 8.57 -14.87 17.90
CA ILE A 740 9.09 -15.13 19.23
C ILE A 740 7.90 -15.40 20.16
N ALA A 741 7.95 -16.47 20.93
CA ALA A 741 6.83 -16.92 21.78
C ALA A 741 5.50 -17.02 20.99
N ASN A 742 5.54 -17.43 19.72
CA ASN A 742 4.42 -17.45 18.77
C ASN A 742 3.73 -16.08 18.55
N ARG A 743 4.47 -14.98 18.73
CA ARG A 743 3.97 -13.59 18.58
C ARG A 743 4.86 -12.81 17.62
N GLU A 744 4.38 -11.66 17.18
CA GLU A 744 5.21 -10.69 16.50
C GLU A 744 6.35 -10.23 17.40
N PRO A 745 7.62 -10.15 16.92
CA PRO A 745 8.72 -9.67 17.73
C PRO A 745 8.61 -8.16 18.00
N VAL A 746 8.79 -7.77 19.25
CA VAL A 746 9.09 -6.38 19.59
C VAL A 746 10.59 -6.23 19.85
N TRP A 747 11.23 -5.36 19.07
CA TRP A 747 12.65 -5.07 19.26
C TRP A 747 12.80 -4.08 20.40
N ILE A 748 13.69 -4.38 21.33
CA ILE A 748 13.96 -3.59 22.53
C ILE A 748 15.48 -3.38 22.63
N ASN A 749 15.91 -2.14 22.88
CA ASN A 749 17.32 -1.84 23.11
C ASN A 749 17.83 -2.61 24.32
N GLU A 750 19.09 -3.07 24.29
CA GLU A 750 19.67 -3.88 25.36
C GLU A 750 19.75 -3.17 26.72
N ASN A 751 19.88 -1.83 26.76
CA ASN A 751 19.86 -1.06 28.01
C ASN A 751 18.44 -0.96 28.56
N ASP A 752 17.45 -0.68 27.70
CA ASP A 752 16.04 -0.68 28.06
C ASP A 752 15.60 -2.07 28.58
N ALA A 753 16.04 -3.13 27.92
CA ALA A 753 15.73 -4.51 28.31
C ALA A 753 16.30 -4.88 29.69
N LYS A 754 17.52 -4.43 30.01
CA LYS A 754 18.12 -4.61 31.35
C LYS A 754 17.30 -3.91 32.44
N GLU A 755 16.86 -2.70 32.18
CA GLU A 755 16.00 -1.95 33.10
C GLU A 755 14.65 -2.63 33.32
N LEU A 756 14.06 -3.18 32.25
CA LEU A 756 12.80 -3.92 32.29
C LEU A 756 12.92 -5.34 32.86
N GLY A 757 14.16 -5.88 33.01
CA GLY A 757 14.36 -7.26 33.37
C GLY A 757 13.94 -8.28 32.32
N VAL A 758 13.94 -7.88 31.03
CA VAL A 758 13.46 -8.66 29.87
C VAL A 758 14.65 -9.19 29.06
N LYS A 759 14.51 -10.41 28.52
CA LYS A 759 15.47 -11.02 27.59
C LYS A 759 14.79 -11.51 26.32
N THR A 760 15.59 -11.73 25.29
CA THR A 760 15.08 -12.35 24.06
C THR A 760 14.41 -13.70 24.35
N GLY A 761 13.22 -13.88 23.80
CA GLY A 761 12.38 -15.05 24.00
C GLY A 761 11.25 -14.86 25.03
N ASP A 762 11.32 -13.83 25.85
CA ASP A 762 10.27 -13.56 26.83
C ASP A 762 8.98 -13.07 26.16
N LEU A 763 7.84 -13.42 26.75
CA LEU A 763 6.56 -12.83 26.41
C LEU A 763 6.43 -11.50 27.16
N VAL A 764 6.09 -10.45 26.42
CA VAL A 764 5.92 -9.11 26.96
C VAL A 764 4.54 -8.55 26.59
N CYS A 765 3.99 -7.71 27.47
CA CYS A 765 2.83 -6.88 27.20
C CYS A 765 3.32 -5.50 26.74
N VAL A 766 2.87 -5.05 25.58
CA VAL A 766 3.13 -3.71 25.03
C VAL A 766 1.81 -2.96 25.05
N PHE A 767 1.76 -1.80 25.69
CA PHE A 767 0.49 -1.13 25.97
C PHE A 767 0.59 0.40 26.07
N ASN A 768 -0.54 1.05 25.85
CA ASN A 768 -0.77 2.46 26.14
C ASN A 768 -2.29 2.70 26.40
N ALA A 769 -2.72 3.95 26.46
CA ALA A 769 -4.12 4.28 26.73
C ALA A 769 -5.11 3.79 25.64
N ARG A 770 -4.62 3.41 24.44
CA ARG A 770 -5.45 2.94 23.33
C ARG A 770 -5.68 1.43 23.34
N GLY A 771 -4.74 0.66 23.91
CA GLY A 771 -4.91 -0.79 24.01
C GLY A 771 -3.64 -1.53 24.44
N GLU A 772 -3.73 -2.86 24.34
CA GLU A 772 -2.70 -3.80 24.79
C GLU A 772 -2.46 -4.89 23.76
N VAL A 773 -1.19 -5.26 23.57
CA VAL A 773 -0.79 -6.37 22.72
C VAL A 773 0.25 -7.25 23.40
N LEU A 774 0.17 -8.55 23.17
CA LEU A 774 1.22 -9.49 23.55
C LEU A 774 2.21 -9.64 22.40
N ALA A 775 3.50 -9.51 22.68
CA ALA A 775 4.59 -9.61 21.73
C ALA A 775 5.74 -10.46 22.28
N GLY A 776 6.58 -10.99 21.41
CA GLY A 776 7.80 -11.69 21.81
C GLY A 776 8.99 -10.73 21.89
N ALA A 777 9.71 -10.68 22.99
CA ALA A 777 10.84 -9.78 23.15
C ALA A 777 12.05 -10.21 22.29
N TYR A 778 12.58 -9.28 21.51
CA TYR A 778 13.85 -9.38 20.80
C TYR A 778 14.79 -8.27 21.28
N VAL A 779 15.74 -8.62 22.13
CA VAL A 779 16.70 -7.67 22.70
C VAL A 779 17.88 -7.49 21.75
N THR A 780 18.18 -6.24 21.39
CA THR A 780 19.23 -5.95 20.40
C THR A 780 19.84 -4.56 20.60
N LYS A 781 21.13 -4.41 20.21
CA LYS A 781 21.79 -3.11 20.09
C LYS A 781 21.45 -2.35 18.77
N ASN A 782 20.72 -2.99 17.87
CA ASN A 782 20.40 -2.45 16.56
C ASN A 782 19.16 -1.53 16.55
N ILE A 783 18.85 -0.93 17.67
CA ILE A 783 17.78 0.05 17.82
C ILE A 783 18.22 1.10 18.85
N LYS A 784 17.83 2.36 18.64
CA LYS A 784 18.08 3.44 19.57
C LYS A 784 17.44 3.16 20.93
N GLU A 785 18.12 3.52 22.02
CA GLU A 785 17.56 3.53 23.38
C GLU A 785 16.30 4.41 23.46
N GLY A 786 15.29 3.94 24.15
CA GLY A 786 13.97 4.58 24.23
C GLY A 786 13.07 4.34 23.02
N VAL A 787 13.53 3.59 22.01
CA VAL A 787 12.75 3.25 20.82
C VAL A 787 12.48 1.75 20.80
N VAL A 788 11.26 1.37 20.40
CA VAL A 788 10.89 -0.03 20.13
C VAL A 788 10.40 -0.18 18.70
N LYS A 789 10.67 -1.33 18.07
CA LYS A 789 10.11 -1.69 16.75
C LYS A 789 9.09 -2.80 16.95
N LEU A 790 7.85 -2.57 16.54
CA LEU A 790 6.82 -3.58 16.40
C LEU A 790 6.29 -3.48 14.97
N ALA A 791 6.61 -4.47 14.12
CA ALA A 791 6.26 -4.40 12.70
C ALA A 791 4.73 -4.38 12.49
N GLU A 792 4.27 -3.55 11.53
CA GLU A 792 2.87 -3.52 11.15
C GLU A 792 2.44 -4.82 10.44
N GLY A 793 1.13 -5.07 10.31
CA GLY A 793 0.58 -6.14 9.49
C GLY A 793 0.32 -7.47 10.18
N ALA A 794 0.72 -7.67 11.44
CA ALA A 794 0.31 -8.84 12.20
C ALA A 794 -1.22 -8.84 12.40
N TRP A 795 -1.87 -9.98 12.14
CA TRP A 795 -3.33 -10.08 12.23
C TRP A 795 -3.82 -9.85 13.66
N TYR A 796 -4.81 -8.98 13.79
CA TYR A 796 -5.45 -8.73 15.09
C TYR A 796 -6.11 -10.00 15.62
N ASP A 797 -5.81 -10.33 16.87
CA ASP A 797 -6.38 -11.46 17.62
C ASP A 797 -6.71 -11.02 19.05
N GLY A 798 -7.81 -10.30 19.17
CA GLY A 798 -8.28 -9.76 20.46
C GLY A 798 -9.80 -9.60 20.50
N PHE A 799 -10.55 -10.24 19.58
CA PHE A 799 -12.00 -10.12 19.51
C PHE A 799 -12.73 -10.59 20.77
N ASP A 800 -12.17 -11.57 21.46
CA ASP A 800 -12.73 -12.20 22.67
C ASP A 800 -12.32 -11.53 23.98
N SER A 801 -11.13 -10.95 24.02
CA SER A 801 -10.50 -10.46 25.26
C SER A 801 -10.23 -8.96 25.29
N GLY A 802 -10.24 -8.31 24.13
CA GLY A 802 -9.80 -6.91 23.99
C GLY A 802 -8.27 -6.74 24.00
N ILE A 803 -7.50 -7.79 24.33
CA ILE A 803 -6.04 -7.81 24.28
C ILE A 803 -5.62 -8.55 23.01
N CYS A 804 -4.86 -7.90 22.12
CA CYS A 804 -4.36 -8.58 20.93
C CYS A 804 -3.26 -9.57 21.26
N LYS A 805 -3.53 -10.86 21.08
CA LYS A 805 -2.60 -11.96 21.40
C LYS A 805 -1.49 -12.14 20.37
N ASN A 806 -1.47 -11.34 19.28
CA ASN A 806 -0.63 -11.60 18.11
C ASN A 806 0.35 -10.46 17.77
N GLY A 807 0.42 -9.40 18.57
CA GLY A 807 1.36 -8.29 18.34
C GLY A 807 0.94 -7.34 17.22
N SER A 808 -0.36 -7.08 17.02
CA SER A 808 -0.85 -6.11 16.01
C SER A 808 -0.55 -4.68 16.44
N ALA A 809 0.41 -4.04 15.79
CA ALA A 809 0.95 -2.72 16.15
C ALA A 809 -0.13 -1.62 16.18
N ASN A 810 -1.12 -1.67 15.29
CA ASN A 810 -2.14 -0.64 15.16
C ASN A 810 -3.16 -0.59 16.32
N VAL A 811 -3.15 -1.57 17.23
CA VAL A 811 -3.84 -1.44 18.52
C VAL A 811 -3.31 -0.27 19.35
N LEU A 812 -2.05 0.12 19.11
CA LEU A 812 -1.30 1.10 19.90
C LEU A 812 -1.17 2.47 19.22
N THR A 813 -1.36 2.55 17.89
CA THR A 813 -1.19 3.79 17.12
C THR A 813 -2.35 4.77 17.31
N ILE A 814 -2.13 6.04 16.94
CA ILE A 814 -3.12 7.11 17.06
C ILE A 814 -3.86 7.31 15.73
N ASP A 815 -5.18 7.44 15.77
CA ASP A 815 -6.01 7.78 14.61
C ASP A 815 -6.35 9.27 14.56
N ILE A 816 -5.35 10.12 14.33
CA ILE A 816 -5.54 11.54 14.00
C ILE A 816 -4.82 11.85 12.67
N PRO A 817 -5.18 12.96 11.98
CA PRO A 817 -4.53 13.35 10.73
C PRO A 817 -3.09 13.83 10.92
N THR A 818 -2.27 13.74 9.87
CA THR A 818 -0.96 14.41 9.80
C THR A 818 -1.11 15.92 9.95
N SER A 819 -2.02 16.52 9.23
CA SER A 819 -2.47 17.92 9.32
C SER A 819 -3.80 18.10 8.59
N LYS A 820 -4.37 19.30 8.64
CA LYS A 820 -5.55 19.71 7.86
C LYS A 820 -5.28 19.70 6.35
N LEU A 821 -4.04 19.82 5.91
CA LEU A 821 -3.69 19.79 4.49
C LEU A 821 -3.93 18.38 3.90
N ALA A 822 -3.28 17.36 4.43
CA ALA A 822 -3.25 16.06 3.78
C ALA A 822 -4.16 14.99 4.42
N ASN A 823 -4.41 15.07 5.73
CA ASN A 823 -5.13 14.04 6.46
C ASN A 823 -4.53 12.62 6.34
N GLY A 824 -3.22 12.53 6.21
CA GLY A 824 -2.49 11.26 6.18
C GLY A 824 -2.49 10.55 7.54
N ASN A 825 -1.97 9.33 7.58
CA ASN A 825 -1.82 8.57 8.82
C ASN A 825 -0.58 8.97 9.61
N ILE A 826 -0.60 8.74 10.93
CA ILE A 826 0.51 9.02 11.83
C ILE A 826 1.02 7.77 12.55
N SER A 827 1.09 6.64 11.85
CA SER A 827 1.44 5.34 12.42
C SER A 827 2.83 5.28 13.10
N HIS A 828 3.72 6.23 12.80
CA HIS A 828 5.04 6.36 13.45
C HIS A 828 5.09 7.41 14.55
N THR A 829 3.94 7.94 14.99
CA THR A 829 3.85 8.84 16.17
C THR A 829 3.09 8.09 17.26
N CYS A 830 3.83 7.40 18.15
CA CYS A 830 3.21 6.53 19.15
C CYS A 830 4.14 6.34 20.35
N LEU A 831 3.71 6.76 21.52
CA LEU A 831 4.37 6.40 22.79
C LEU A 831 3.64 5.24 23.47
N LEU A 832 4.40 4.39 24.15
CA LEU A 832 3.91 3.20 24.83
C LEU A 832 4.78 2.79 26.00
N TYR A 833 4.27 1.84 26.78
CA TYR A 833 5.02 1.06 27.78
C TYR A 833 5.21 -0.37 27.31
N THR A 834 6.25 -1.04 27.80
CA THR A 834 6.39 -2.49 27.73
C THR A 834 6.76 -3.03 29.10
N SER A 835 6.27 -4.21 29.42
CA SER A 835 6.53 -4.91 30.68
C SER A 835 6.61 -6.42 30.47
N PRO A 836 7.32 -7.17 31.30
CA PRO A 836 7.18 -8.61 31.32
C PRO A 836 5.71 -8.97 31.47
N SER A 837 5.21 -9.88 30.64
CA SER A 837 3.86 -10.43 30.84
C SER A 837 3.85 -11.36 32.05
N PRO A 838 2.81 -11.34 32.91
CA PRO A 838 2.65 -12.40 33.90
C PRO A 838 2.65 -13.77 33.20
N ARG A 839 3.43 -14.71 33.71
CA ARG A 839 3.65 -16.00 33.04
C ARG A 839 2.42 -16.92 32.95
N ASP A 840 1.27 -16.51 33.47
CA ASP A 840 0.07 -17.32 33.60
C ASP A 840 -1.20 -16.56 33.20
N SER A 841 -1.24 -16.03 32.00
CA SER A 841 -2.51 -15.53 31.46
C SER A 841 -2.79 -16.00 30.04
#